data_8002efe7eabd9ff292f0f49d819a0f31
#
_entry.id   8002efe7eabd9ff292f0f49d819a0f31
#
_cell.length_a   1.000
_cell.length_b   1.000
_cell.length_c   1.000
_cell.angle_alpha   90.00
_cell.angle_beta   90.00
_cell.angle_gamma   90.00
#
_symmetry.space_group_name_H-M   'P 1'
#
loop_
_entity.id
_entity.type
_entity.pdbx_description
1 polymer ?
#
loop_
_entity_poly.entity_id
_entity_poly.type
_entity_poly.pdbx_seq_one_letter_code
_entity_poly.pdbx_strand_id
1 'polypeptide(L)'
;MLKYYKYYFLVCCLVSLAACSNTRYLPKGEKLYIGADIKIEGDSLIKNEKKALRTELKGLIRPKPNSVFLGLRPKLLAYNIAGTPKKAKGLRHWLKYKIGEPPVLASNVGLQNNRLIIQNRLENRGFFHALVKGDTTSNKRKVKANYRAVPGPQFLINSVTFITDSSLLEKAVTATAAKTLLKPGEPFNLDVIKGERDRIDQTIKDQGFYYFGPDNLLVKVDSTVGNHKVNLFVMVKPETPRLARISFSIGDIYIFPNFSLAQTFADTSKSNVVFTEGFYINDKENTFKPSVYSRSIFFRSGDVYNRKNQILSVSRLTSLGTFKFVKNRFERNESAKKPTLDAFYYLTPLPRKSLRGEVLGTTKSNNLTGSELSLSWKNRNTFGGAEQLQIRGYGSFEVQISGTQHGYNTYRLGTENTLSIPRFMVPFFGFNTSNAFVPRTKFMLGYEILTKRGLYTLNSFRASAGYNWKENIRKEHELNPISINFVKPTNVSQLYSDSVANNITLAKTIEKQFIIGSTYSFTYTDQLEAARRNNIYFKGNIDIAGNIPGLIQGANYKTGDTAILFGAKYSQYIKADVDLRYYLKTGRESKIASRIILGFGYPYGNSSELPFIKQFFTGGSNSIRAFRARSVGPGTYRQENANFDNFLPDQSGDIKLEFNTEYRLKLFSIVNGALFVDAGNTWLYNNNPSKPGAQFSKDFLNELAVGTGFGLRFDLSFLVLRTDLAFPIRKPWLTVGNRWVIDQVDFSAAQWRRENLVFNLAIGYPF
;
A
#
# COMPACT_ATOMS: atom_id res chain seq x y z
N MET A 1 28.19 -29.55 31.55
CA MET A 1 27.97 -28.37 32.40
C MET A 1 27.97 -27.03 31.66
N LEU A 2 28.73 -26.83 30.58
CA LEU A 2 28.75 -25.53 29.83
C LEU A 2 27.45 -25.11 29.09
N LYS A 3 26.53 -26.07 28.88
CA LYS A 3 25.31 -25.83 28.06
C LYS A 3 24.22 -25.02 28.79
N TYR A 4 24.24 -25.00 30.13
CA TYR A 4 23.24 -24.30 30.94
C TYR A 4 23.68 -22.90 31.39
N TYR A 5 24.95 -22.53 31.29
CA TYR A 5 25.46 -21.21 31.68
C TYR A 5 24.84 -20.08 30.90
N LYS A 6 24.52 -20.29 29.61
CA LYS A 6 23.87 -19.29 28.78
C LYS A 6 22.42 -19.01 29.21
N TYR A 7 21.70 -20.03 29.66
CA TYR A 7 20.34 -19.86 30.18
C TYR A 7 20.33 -19.20 31.55
N TYR A 8 21.25 -19.58 32.43
CA TYR A 8 21.44 -18.93 33.73
C TYR A 8 21.85 -17.46 33.57
N PHE A 9 22.74 -17.15 32.65
CA PHE A 9 23.13 -15.78 32.35
C PHE A 9 21.96 -14.97 31.81
N LEU A 10 21.14 -15.53 30.89
CA LEU A 10 19.95 -14.87 30.33
C LEU A 10 18.88 -14.65 31.42
N VAL A 11 18.65 -15.63 32.29
CA VAL A 11 17.73 -15.52 33.43
C VAL A 11 18.27 -14.52 34.47
N CYS A 12 19.55 -14.53 34.78
CA CYS A 12 20.17 -13.53 35.69
C CYS A 12 20.09 -12.12 35.11
N CYS A 13 20.29 -11.93 33.78
CA CYS A 13 20.09 -10.65 33.11
C CYS A 13 18.62 -10.20 33.15
N LEU A 14 17.66 -11.10 32.96
CA LEU A 14 16.22 -10.81 33.08
C LEU A 14 15.83 -10.47 34.53
N VAL A 15 16.33 -11.19 35.52
CA VAL A 15 16.08 -10.94 36.95
C VAL A 15 16.73 -9.63 37.42
N SER A 16 17.94 -9.32 36.96
CA SER A 16 18.61 -8.05 37.27
C SER A 16 17.91 -6.84 36.64
N LEU A 17 17.33 -6.99 35.44
CA LEU A 17 16.49 -5.97 34.84
C LEU A 17 15.15 -5.77 35.58
N ALA A 18 14.59 -6.82 36.17
CA ALA A 18 13.37 -6.76 36.98
C ALA A 18 13.57 -6.08 38.34
N ALA A 19 14.79 -6.19 38.94
CA ALA A 19 15.13 -5.62 40.25
C ALA A 19 15.35 -4.09 40.22
N CYS A 20 15.58 -3.47 39.07
CA CYS A 20 15.79 -2.03 38.96
C CYS A 20 14.48 -1.25 39.09
N SER A 21 14.18 -0.73 40.25
CA SER A 21 13.06 0.18 40.49
C SER A 21 13.28 1.52 39.77
N ASN A 22 12.60 1.75 38.66
CA ASN A 22 12.64 3.02 37.92
C ASN A 22 12.19 4.26 38.75
N THR A 23 11.59 4.04 39.89
CA THR A 23 11.13 5.11 40.79
C THR A 23 12.24 5.66 41.70
N ARG A 24 13.42 5.02 41.79
CA ARG A 24 14.55 5.50 42.57
C ARG A 24 15.11 6.84 42.09
N TYR A 25 15.01 7.07 40.79
CA TYR A 25 15.57 8.25 40.10
C TYR A 25 14.61 9.44 40.06
N LEU A 26 13.43 9.35 40.68
CA LEU A 26 12.47 10.46 40.69
C LEU A 26 12.94 11.54 41.67
N PRO A 27 12.64 12.83 41.40
CA PRO A 27 12.88 13.92 42.34
C PRO A 27 12.27 13.64 43.72
N LYS A 28 12.83 14.24 44.77
CA LYS A 28 12.29 14.10 46.12
C LYS A 28 10.86 14.63 46.18
N GLY A 29 9.94 13.89 46.77
CA GLY A 29 8.52 14.24 46.87
C GLY A 29 7.68 13.87 45.67
N GLU A 30 8.27 13.59 44.50
CA GLU A 30 7.55 13.27 43.25
C GLU A 30 7.21 11.78 43.14
N LYS A 31 6.07 11.50 42.47
CA LYS A 31 5.59 10.16 42.20
C LYS A 31 5.47 9.94 40.68
N LEU A 32 5.75 8.71 40.25
CA LEU A 32 5.63 8.32 38.84
C LEU A 32 4.14 8.12 38.46
N TYR A 33 3.69 8.83 37.46
CA TYR A 33 2.37 8.58 36.87
C TYR A 33 2.39 7.29 36.05
N ILE A 34 1.54 6.33 36.42
CA ILE A 34 1.51 5.01 35.80
C ILE A 34 0.35 4.85 34.82
N GLY A 35 -0.52 5.85 34.69
CA GLY A 35 -1.64 5.89 33.76
C GLY A 35 -2.96 6.21 34.42
N ALA A 36 -4.01 6.23 33.62
CA ALA A 36 -5.36 6.46 34.08
C ALA A 36 -6.25 5.24 33.85
N ASP A 37 -7.26 5.11 34.69
CA ASP A 37 -8.40 4.23 34.46
C ASP A 37 -9.71 5.03 34.41
N ILE A 38 -10.66 4.54 33.61
CA ILE A 38 -11.99 5.11 33.50
C ILE A 38 -12.99 4.00 33.76
N LYS A 39 -13.84 4.21 34.75
CA LYS A 39 -14.99 3.36 35.04
C LYS A 39 -16.24 4.06 34.56
N ILE A 40 -16.97 3.43 33.66
CA ILE A 40 -18.29 3.92 33.22
C ILE A 40 -19.34 3.19 34.04
N GLU A 41 -20.11 3.95 34.81
CA GLU A 41 -21.17 3.47 35.71
C GLU A 41 -22.54 3.80 35.10
N GLY A 42 -23.60 3.07 35.52
CA GLY A 42 -24.96 3.21 34.99
C GLY A 42 -25.32 2.14 33.97
N ASP A 43 -26.58 1.90 33.76
CA ASP A 43 -27.10 0.81 32.91
C ASP A 43 -27.62 1.27 31.54
N SER A 44 -27.42 2.55 31.22
CA SER A 44 -27.90 3.17 29.97
C SER A 44 -27.17 2.67 28.71
N LEU A 45 -26.04 1.94 28.84
CA LEU A 45 -25.23 1.46 27.73
C LEU A 45 -25.00 -0.04 27.80
N ILE A 46 -25.03 -0.72 26.68
CA ILE A 46 -24.65 -2.14 26.59
C ILE A 46 -23.13 -2.33 26.74
N LYS A 47 -22.72 -3.55 27.11
CA LYS A 47 -21.32 -3.88 27.44
C LYS A 47 -20.30 -3.48 26.35
N ASN A 48 -20.66 -3.66 25.08
CA ASN A 48 -19.78 -3.33 23.96
C ASN A 48 -19.64 -1.80 23.78
N GLU A 49 -20.69 -1.04 23.96
CA GLU A 49 -20.68 0.42 23.90
C GLU A 49 -19.88 1.02 25.06
N LYS A 50 -20.08 0.51 26.28
CA LYS A 50 -19.26 0.90 27.45
C LYS A 50 -17.77 0.67 27.18
N LYS A 51 -17.40 -0.46 26.53
CA LYS A 51 -16.02 -0.77 26.18
C LYS A 51 -15.45 0.18 25.12
N ALA A 52 -16.24 0.49 24.08
CA ALA A 52 -15.87 1.43 23.02
C ALA A 52 -15.67 2.84 23.59
N LEU A 53 -16.65 3.33 24.33
CA LEU A 53 -16.63 4.64 24.95
C LEU A 53 -15.45 4.78 25.95
N ARG A 54 -15.25 3.78 26.82
CA ARG A 54 -14.07 3.75 27.72
C ARG A 54 -12.75 3.87 26.97
N THR A 55 -12.64 3.19 25.83
CA THR A 55 -11.43 3.21 24.98
C THR A 55 -11.21 4.59 24.36
N GLU A 56 -12.26 5.22 23.87
CA GLU A 56 -12.25 6.57 23.32
C GLU A 56 -11.82 7.59 24.40
N LEU A 57 -12.53 7.61 25.52
CA LEU A 57 -12.26 8.53 26.62
C LEU A 57 -10.84 8.38 27.16
N LYS A 58 -10.34 7.14 27.32
CA LYS A 58 -8.98 6.88 27.76
C LYS A 58 -7.93 7.41 26.77
N GLY A 59 -8.26 7.48 25.49
CA GLY A 59 -7.40 8.08 24.46
C GLY A 59 -7.19 9.57 24.61
N LEU A 60 -8.14 10.29 25.25
CA LEU A 60 -8.12 11.74 25.42
C LEU A 60 -7.27 12.21 26.60
N ILE A 61 -7.06 11.36 27.62
CA ILE A 61 -6.35 11.72 28.83
C ILE A 61 -4.90 12.10 28.55
N ARG A 62 -4.44 13.19 29.16
CA ARG A 62 -3.06 13.69 29.12
C ARG A 62 -2.54 13.96 30.53
N PRO A 63 -1.20 13.80 30.76
CA PRO A 63 -0.22 13.20 29.84
C PRO A 63 -0.40 11.70 29.69
N LYS A 64 0.16 11.10 28.64
CA LYS A 64 0.23 9.64 28.52
C LYS A 64 1.33 9.10 29.47
N PRO A 65 1.14 7.97 30.13
CA PRO A 65 2.18 7.37 30.97
C PRO A 65 3.36 6.87 30.12
N ASN A 66 4.52 6.68 30.75
CA ASN A 66 5.67 6.07 30.10
C ASN A 66 5.31 4.68 29.52
N SER A 67 5.88 4.36 28.36
CA SER A 67 5.65 3.10 27.65
C SER A 67 6.00 1.88 28.52
N VAL A 68 5.16 0.84 28.45
CA VAL A 68 5.30 -0.40 29.21
C VAL A 68 5.51 -1.57 28.26
N PHE A 69 6.47 -2.43 28.56
CA PHE A 69 6.74 -3.70 27.90
C PHE A 69 6.90 -4.82 28.94
N LEU A 70 6.09 -5.85 28.87
CA LEU A 70 6.06 -6.96 29.86
C LEU A 70 6.06 -6.47 31.32
N GLY A 71 5.30 -5.43 31.63
CA GLY A 71 5.24 -4.83 32.97
C GLY A 71 6.41 -3.91 33.34
N LEU A 72 7.47 -3.89 32.55
CA LEU A 72 8.65 -3.03 32.73
C LEU A 72 8.51 -1.74 31.87
N ARG A 73 9.31 -0.73 32.21
CA ARG A 73 9.41 0.53 31.45
C ARG A 73 10.83 0.71 30.92
N PRO A 74 11.19 0.00 29.82
CA PRO A 74 12.56 -0.03 29.32
C PRO A 74 13.04 1.34 28.81
N LYS A 75 12.18 2.15 28.23
CA LYS A 75 12.55 3.48 27.78
C LYS A 75 12.80 4.46 28.95
N LEU A 76 12.00 4.37 30.01
CA LEU A 76 12.26 5.11 31.25
C LEU A 76 13.55 4.65 31.92
N LEU A 77 13.83 3.33 31.88
CA LEU A 77 15.08 2.77 32.40
C LEU A 77 16.28 3.30 31.61
N ALA A 78 16.21 3.30 30.27
CA ALA A 78 17.26 3.86 29.41
C ALA A 78 17.52 5.35 29.70
N TYR A 79 16.47 6.14 29.89
CA TYR A 79 16.57 7.53 30.30
C TYR A 79 17.31 7.70 31.63
N ASN A 80 16.96 6.89 32.63
CA ASN A 80 17.52 6.96 33.96
C ASN A 80 18.99 6.51 33.99
N ILE A 81 19.34 5.41 33.31
CA ILE A 81 20.73 4.89 33.24
C ILE A 81 21.64 5.86 32.49
N ALA A 82 21.16 6.55 31.49
CA ALA A 82 21.93 7.52 30.72
C ALA A 82 22.41 8.72 31.59
N GLY A 83 21.71 9.02 32.70
CA GLY A 83 22.04 10.15 33.59
C GLY A 83 22.05 11.48 32.88
N THR A 84 22.93 12.39 33.28
CA THR A 84 23.18 13.67 32.59
C THR A 84 24.37 13.53 31.60
N PRO A 85 24.15 13.51 30.28
CA PRO A 85 25.23 13.44 29.31
C PRO A 85 26.08 14.70 29.34
N LYS A 86 27.41 14.55 29.51
CA LYS A 86 28.35 15.69 29.46
C LYS A 86 28.64 16.20 28.06
N LYS A 87 28.29 15.44 27.02
CA LYS A 87 28.52 15.78 25.60
C LYS A 87 27.19 15.77 24.82
N ALA A 88 27.03 16.71 23.89
CA ALA A 88 25.86 16.80 23.01
C ALA A 88 25.75 15.68 21.97
N LYS A 89 26.78 14.85 21.83
CA LYS A 89 26.84 13.66 20.96
C LYS A 89 27.46 12.49 21.72
N GLY A 90 27.06 11.26 21.42
CA GLY A 90 27.57 10.03 22.01
C GLY A 90 26.50 9.10 22.55
N LEU A 91 26.89 7.91 22.99
CA LEU A 91 26.00 6.81 23.38
C LEU A 91 25.03 7.20 24.52
N ARG A 92 25.52 7.91 25.55
CA ARG A 92 24.66 8.35 26.69
C ARG A 92 23.62 9.40 26.23
N HIS A 93 24.03 10.35 25.36
CA HIS A 93 23.11 11.32 24.79
C HIS A 93 22.04 10.65 23.92
N TRP A 94 22.44 9.69 23.08
CA TRP A 94 21.54 8.90 22.25
C TRP A 94 20.57 8.05 23.07
N LEU A 95 21.07 7.36 24.11
CA LEU A 95 20.24 6.60 25.07
C LEU A 95 19.20 7.48 25.75
N LYS A 96 19.58 8.69 26.17
CA LYS A 96 18.67 9.59 26.89
C LYS A 96 17.61 10.22 26.00
N TYR A 97 18.01 10.79 24.84
CA TYR A 97 17.13 11.66 24.04
C TYR A 97 16.54 10.97 22.82
N LYS A 98 17.11 9.86 22.36
CA LYS A 98 16.57 9.12 21.19
C LYS A 98 15.81 7.85 21.60
N ILE A 99 16.28 7.13 22.61
CA ILE A 99 15.63 5.89 23.11
C ILE A 99 14.83 6.18 24.38
N GLY A 100 15.38 6.94 25.31
CA GLY A 100 14.82 7.18 26.62
C GLY A 100 13.57 8.06 26.59
N GLU A 101 12.65 7.80 27.52
CA GLU A 101 11.49 8.64 27.82
C GLU A 101 11.68 9.25 29.21
N PRO A 102 11.55 10.57 29.38
CA PRO A 102 11.60 11.20 30.70
C PRO A 102 10.45 10.69 31.59
N PRO A 103 10.61 10.65 32.92
CA PRO A 103 9.54 10.23 33.81
C PRO A 103 8.35 11.19 33.72
N VAL A 104 7.16 10.64 33.57
CA VAL A 104 5.93 11.41 33.67
C VAL A 104 5.53 11.49 35.12
N LEU A 105 5.60 12.69 35.72
CA LEU A 105 5.35 12.93 37.11
C LEU A 105 3.86 13.07 37.44
N ALA A 106 3.46 12.76 38.65
CA ALA A 106 2.10 12.92 39.12
C ALA A 106 1.66 14.40 39.12
N SER A 107 2.58 15.33 39.43
CA SER A 107 2.36 16.78 39.37
C SER A 107 1.96 17.29 37.98
N ASN A 108 2.39 16.59 36.92
CA ASN A 108 2.03 16.96 35.53
C ASN A 108 0.62 16.53 35.12
N VAL A 109 -0.11 15.80 36.00
CA VAL A 109 -1.46 15.31 35.70
C VAL A 109 -2.51 16.34 36.10
N GLY A 110 -3.02 17.07 35.13
CA GLY A 110 -4.15 17.99 35.33
C GLY A 110 -5.46 17.21 35.53
N LEU A 111 -5.72 16.75 36.78
CA LEU A 111 -6.88 15.91 37.08
C LEU A 111 -8.19 16.56 36.70
N GLN A 112 -8.37 17.86 37.04
CA GLN A 112 -9.56 18.63 36.72
C GLN A 112 -9.71 18.86 35.21
N ASN A 113 -8.64 19.19 34.52
CA ASN A 113 -8.67 19.37 33.07
C ASN A 113 -9.09 18.10 32.35
N ASN A 114 -8.53 16.94 32.73
CA ASN A 114 -8.92 15.66 32.18
C ASN A 114 -10.37 15.31 32.50
N ARG A 115 -10.86 15.65 33.72
CA ARG A 115 -12.29 15.47 34.09
C ARG A 115 -13.19 16.25 33.15
N LEU A 116 -12.89 17.54 32.92
CA LEU A 116 -13.67 18.39 32.01
C LEU A 116 -13.62 17.87 30.56
N ILE A 117 -12.45 17.41 30.08
CA ILE A 117 -12.31 16.83 28.75
C ILE A 117 -13.19 15.58 28.60
N ILE A 118 -13.23 14.72 29.60
CA ILE A 118 -14.08 13.52 29.59
C ILE A 118 -15.55 13.91 29.61
N GLN A 119 -15.95 14.86 30.46
CA GLN A 119 -17.33 15.35 30.57
C GLN A 119 -17.79 15.97 29.25
N ASN A 120 -17.05 16.93 28.68
CA ASN A 120 -17.36 17.58 27.42
C ASN A 120 -17.43 16.54 26.26
N ARG A 121 -16.61 15.49 26.28
CA ARG A 121 -16.69 14.45 25.27
C ARG A 121 -17.99 13.64 25.39
N LEU A 122 -18.45 13.37 26.59
CA LEU A 122 -19.73 12.69 26.83
C LEU A 122 -20.89 13.57 26.38
N GLU A 123 -20.89 14.86 26.72
CA GLU A 123 -21.89 15.84 26.27
C GLU A 123 -21.93 15.92 24.74
N ASN A 124 -20.77 15.95 24.08
CA ASN A 124 -20.66 15.94 22.63
C ASN A 124 -21.20 14.64 21.99
N ARG A 125 -21.33 13.58 22.76
CA ARG A 125 -21.94 12.31 22.37
C ARG A 125 -23.43 12.18 22.74
N GLY A 126 -24.04 13.27 23.22
CA GLY A 126 -25.45 13.31 23.59
C GLY A 126 -25.77 12.88 25.02
N PHE A 127 -24.77 12.74 25.89
CA PHE A 127 -24.95 12.49 27.32
C PHE A 127 -24.93 13.83 28.07
N PHE A 128 -25.99 14.65 27.91
CA PHE A 128 -25.98 16.04 28.43
C PHE A 128 -25.98 16.14 29.94
N HIS A 129 -26.40 15.07 30.64
CA HIS A 129 -26.40 15.00 32.11
C HIS A 129 -25.20 14.21 32.67
N ALA A 130 -24.13 14.06 31.84
CA ALA A 130 -22.96 13.28 32.26
C ALA A 130 -22.26 13.92 33.47
N LEU A 131 -22.00 13.10 34.47
CA LEU A 131 -21.22 13.50 35.65
C LEU A 131 -19.90 12.74 35.67
N VAL A 132 -18.79 13.44 35.83
CA VAL A 132 -17.47 12.85 35.90
C VAL A 132 -16.77 13.29 37.17
N LYS A 133 -16.31 12.31 37.96
CA LYS A 133 -15.46 12.53 39.14
C LYS A 133 -14.06 11.96 38.86
N GLY A 134 -13.03 12.63 39.34
CA GLY A 134 -11.66 12.20 39.23
C GLY A 134 -10.97 12.17 40.58
N ASP A 135 -10.25 11.08 40.84
CA ASP A 135 -9.41 10.94 42.00
C ASP A 135 -8.04 10.29 41.64
N THR A 136 -7.16 10.17 42.58
CA THR A 136 -5.86 9.52 42.41
C THR A 136 -5.62 8.45 43.45
N THR A 137 -5.13 7.32 43.01
CA THR A 137 -4.70 6.24 43.89
C THR A 137 -3.17 6.20 43.91
N SER A 138 -2.59 6.27 45.10
CA SER A 138 -1.15 6.25 45.27
C SER A 138 -0.70 4.94 45.93
N ASN A 139 0.29 4.31 45.34
CA ASN A 139 0.96 3.15 45.93
C ASN A 139 2.48 3.37 45.91
N LYS A 140 3.09 3.50 47.06
CA LYS A 140 4.52 3.88 47.25
C LYS A 140 4.83 5.13 46.39
N ARG A 141 5.75 5.02 45.42
CA ARG A 141 6.17 6.10 44.53
C ARG A 141 5.45 6.12 43.18
N LYS A 142 4.27 5.46 43.07
CA LYS A 142 3.48 5.39 41.84
C LYS A 142 2.09 5.99 42.07
N VAL A 143 1.57 6.72 41.09
CA VAL A 143 0.23 7.30 41.13
C VAL A 143 -0.54 6.88 39.88
N LYS A 144 -1.80 6.51 40.07
CA LYS A 144 -2.77 6.23 39.01
C LYS A 144 -3.94 7.20 39.15
N ALA A 145 -4.36 7.83 38.07
CA ALA A 145 -5.58 8.62 38.04
C ALA A 145 -6.79 7.69 37.77
N ASN A 146 -7.88 7.91 38.50
CA ASN A 146 -9.11 7.17 38.32
C ASN A 146 -10.23 8.16 38.02
N TYR A 147 -10.98 7.90 36.96
CA TYR A 147 -12.15 8.68 36.60
C TYR A 147 -13.38 7.81 36.63
N ARG A 148 -14.42 8.27 37.34
CA ARG A 148 -15.74 7.66 37.36
C ARG A 148 -16.67 8.52 36.52
N ALA A 149 -17.17 7.95 35.44
CA ALA A 149 -18.09 8.63 34.53
C ALA A 149 -19.46 7.98 34.63
N VAL A 150 -20.48 8.75 34.94
CA VAL A 150 -21.89 8.40 34.91
C VAL A 150 -22.50 9.17 33.73
N PRO A 151 -22.65 8.52 32.54
CA PRO A 151 -23.13 9.21 31.34
C PRO A 151 -24.58 9.73 31.47
N GLY A 152 -25.41 9.01 32.22
CA GLY A 152 -26.87 9.24 32.18
C GLY A 152 -27.52 8.73 30.87
N PRO A 153 -28.76 9.09 30.59
CA PRO A 153 -29.44 8.75 29.34
C PRO A 153 -28.86 9.50 28.16
N GLN A 154 -28.76 8.79 27.01
CA GLN A 154 -28.31 9.40 25.77
C GLN A 154 -29.47 10.05 25.04
N PHE A 155 -29.29 11.30 24.61
CA PHE A 155 -30.32 12.01 23.86
C PHE A 155 -30.32 11.56 22.39
N LEU A 156 -31.53 11.28 21.86
CA LEU A 156 -31.75 10.88 20.47
C LEU A 156 -32.30 12.06 19.66
N ILE A 157 -31.99 12.10 18.38
CA ILE A 157 -32.57 13.07 17.46
C ILE A 157 -34.02 12.75 17.24
N ASN A 158 -34.93 13.68 17.55
CA ASN A 158 -36.36 13.55 17.33
C ASN A 158 -36.73 14.00 15.91
N SER A 159 -36.32 15.22 15.55
CA SER A 159 -36.58 15.78 14.22
C SER A 159 -35.40 16.61 13.73
N VAL A 160 -35.32 16.74 12.42
CA VAL A 160 -34.32 17.61 11.76
C VAL A 160 -35.06 18.50 10.77
N THR A 161 -35.04 19.79 11.03
CA THR A 161 -35.73 20.80 10.21
C THR A 161 -34.71 21.73 9.58
N PHE A 162 -34.74 21.87 8.26
CA PHE A 162 -33.97 22.87 7.53
C PHE A 162 -34.82 24.12 7.42
N ILE A 163 -34.39 25.20 8.06
CA ILE A 163 -35.08 26.49 8.02
C ILE A 163 -34.67 27.19 6.74
N THR A 164 -35.65 27.68 5.99
CA THR A 164 -35.43 28.37 4.71
C THR A 164 -36.18 29.68 4.70
N ASP A 165 -35.56 30.67 4.07
CA ASP A 165 -36.22 31.89 3.59
C ASP A 165 -36.36 31.86 2.05
N SER A 166 -36.71 33.00 1.45
CA SER A 166 -36.84 33.11 0.01
C SER A 166 -35.51 33.21 -0.75
N SER A 167 -34.37 33.29 -0.05
CA SER A 167 -33.07 33.47 -0.68
C SER A 167 -32.56 32.26 -1.44
N LEU A 168 -31.78 32.50 -2.51
CA LEU A 168 -31.20 31.40 -3.33
C LEU A 168 -30.30 30.48 -2.49
N LEU A 169 -29.52 31.05 -1.55
CA LEU A 169 -28.63 30.25 -0.70
C LEU A 169 -29.45 29.31 0.21
N GLU A 170 -30.48 29.81 0.87
CA GLU A 170 -31.22 28.99 1.82
C GLU A 170 -32.04 27.90 1.13
N LYS A 171 -32.60 28.19 -0.05
CA LYS A 171 -33.20 27.17 -0.92
C LYS A 171 -32.18 26.09 -1.32
N ALA A 172 -30.97 26.50 -1.67
CA ALA A 172 -29.90 25.55 -1.99
C ALA A 172 -29.48 24.71 -0.76
N VAL A 173 -29.39 25.30 0.43
CA VAL A 173 -29.11 24.58 1.69
C VAL A 173 -30.22 23.59 1.98
N THR A 174 -31.49 24.00 1.88
CA THR A 174 -32.65 23.12 2.12
C THR A 174 -32.74 21.97 1.14
N ALA A 175 -32.36 22.18 -0.12
CA ALA A 175 -32.28 21.10 -1.12
C ALA A 175 -31.27 20.01 -0.74
N THR A 176 -30.29 20.30 0.12
CA THR A 176 -29.35 19.28 0.61
C THR A 176 -29.95 18.34 1.67
N ALA A 177 -31.12 18.64 2.23
CA ALA A 177 -31.77 17.87 3.29
C ALA A 177 -31.99 16.38 2.95
N ALA A 178 -32.28 16.07 1.68
CA ALA A 178 -32.51 14.69 1.24
C ALA A 178 -31.29 13.74 1.49
N LYS A 179 -30.07 14.30 1.62
CA LYS A 179 -28.83 13.56 1.87
C LYS A 179 -28.23 13.87 3.23
N THR A 180 -29.02 14.35 4.19
CA THR A 180 -28.51 14.69 5.52
C THR A 180 -27.92 13.49 6.26
N LEU A 181 -26.84 13.74 6.99
CA LEU A 181 -26.23 12.79 7.93
C LEU A 181 -27.00 12.71 9.26
N LEU A 182 -27.84 13.73 9.53
CA LEU A 182 -28.63 13.83 10.76
C LEU A 182 -29.93 13.04 10.55
N LYS A 183 -30.09 11.93 11.26
CA LYS A 183 -31.26 11.05 11.09
C LYS A 183 -32.08 11.00 12.38
N PRO A 184 -33.41 11.16 12.32
CA PRO A 184 -34.28 10.89 13.45
C PRO A 184 -34.06 9.48 14.00
N GLY A 185 -34.09 9.33 15.33
CA GLY A 185 -33.85 8.09 16.03
C GLY A 185 -32.37 7.77 16.32
N GLU A 186 -31.41 8.41 15.61
CA GLU A 186 -29.99 8.23 15.89
C GLU A 186 -29.55 9.07 17.11
N PRO A 187 -28.52 8.63 17.83
CA PRO A 187 -27.96 9.39 18.95
C PRO A 187 -27.42 10.75 18.53
N PHE A 188 -27.67 11.77 19.36
CA PHE A 188 -27.02 13.07 19.19
C PHE A 188 -25.49 12.92 19.22
N ASN A 189 -24.84 13.51 18.23
CA ASN A 189 -23.39 13.50 18.14
C ASN A 189 -22.87 14.76 17.44
N LEU A 190 -22.11 15.57 18.17
CA LEU A 190 -21.54 16.83 17.65
C LEU A 190 -20.57 16.59 16.46
N ASP A 191 -19.88 15.46 16.41
CA ASP A 191 -19.00 15.16 15.29
C ASP A 191 -19.80 14.93 13.99
N VAL A 192 -21.00 14.32 14.09
CA VAL A 192 -21.91 14.17 12.93
C VAL A 192 -22.46 15.53 12.48
N ILE A 193 -22.79 16.41 13.44
CA ILE A 193 -23.24 17.78 13.13
C ILE A 193 -22.14 18.55 12.41
N LYS A 194 -20.88 18.46 12.86
CA LYS A 194 -19.73 19.06 12.14
C LYS A 194 -19.59 18.48 10.74
N GLY A 195 -19.68 17.16 10.60
CA GLY A 195 -19.64 16.49 9.30
C GLY A 195 -20.78 16.92 8.37
N GLU A 196 -21.98 17.18 8.90
CA GLU A 196 -23.13 17.69 8.15
C GLU A 196 -22.86 19.12 7.63
N ARG A 197 -22.31 19.99 8.48
CA ARG A 197 -21.92 21.36 8.06
C ARG A 197 -20.90 21.31 6.94
N ASP A 198 -19.90 20.44 7.05
CA ASP A 198 -18.88 20.25 5.99
C ASP A 198 -19.48 19.68 4.70
N ARG A 199 -20.44 18.74 4.80
CA ARG A 199 -21.17 18.18 3.65
C ARG A 199 -21.96 19.22 2.92
N ILE A 200 -22.73 20.05 3.68
CA ILE A 200 -23.53 21.13 3.12
C ILE A 200 -22.58 22.15 2.42
N ASP A 201 -21.50 22.58 3.08
CA ASP A 201 -20.52 23.50 2.49
C ASP A 201 -20.00 22.99 1.14
N GLN A 202 -19.61 21.72 1.07
CA GLN A 202 -19.14 21.15 -0.18
C GLN A 202 -20.20 21.17 -1.28
N THR A 203 -21.45 20.81 -0.93
CA THR A 203 -22.56 20.78 -1.89
C THR A 203 -22.93 22.16 -2.39
N ILE A 204 -22.91 23.16 -1.50
CA ILE A 204 -23.25 24.57 -1.81
C ILE A 204 -22.15 25.19 -2.67
N LYS A 205 -20.89 24.90 -2.39
CA LYS A 205 -19.75 25.34 -3.23
C LYS A 205 -19.79 24.75 -4.63
N ASP A 206 -20.38 23.58 -4.82
CA ASP A 206 -20.59 23.00 -6.14
C ASP A 206 -21.71 23.71 -6.96
N GLN A 207 -22.46 24.62 -6.31
CA GLN A 207 -23.51 25.43 -6.90
C GLN A 207 -23.11 26.92 -7.06
N GLY A 208 -21.84 27.24 -6.97
CA GLY A 208 -21.32 28.58 -7.20
C GLY A 208 -21.07 29.43 -5.97
N PHE A 209 -21.45 29.01 -4.76
CA PHE A 209 -21.30 29.82 -3.56
C PHE A 209 -19.85 29.78 -3.01
N TYR A 210 -18.92 30.35 -3.74
CA TYR A 210 -17.46 30.28 -3.46
C TYR A 210 -17.08 30.75 -2.05
N TYR A 211 -17.63 31.88 -1.59
CA TYR A 211 -17.29 32.48 -0.30
C TYR A 211 -18.05 31.86 0.87
N PHE A 212 -18.97 30.92 0.62
CA PHE A 212 -19.66 30.21 1.69
C PHE A 212 -18.67 29.34 2.48
N GLY A 213 -18.96 29.11 3.77
CA GLY A 213 -18.13 28.25 4.64
C GLY A 213 -18.98 27.53 5.69
N PRO A 214 -18.49 26.43 6.28
CA PRO A 214 -19.21 25.69 7.33
C PRO A 214 -19.58 26.60 8.53
N ASP A 215 -18.79 27.65 8.78
CA ASP A 215 -19.03 28.60 9.87
C ASP A 215 -20.26 29.51 9.62
N ASN A 216 -20.74 29.59 8.40
CA ASN A 216 -21.97 30.30 8.05
C ASN A 216 -23.24 29.48 8.35
N LEU A 217 -23.09 28.20 8.76
CA LEU A 217 -24.18 27.33 9.18
C LEU A 217 -24.28 27.28 10.69
N LEU A 218 -25.51 27.35 11.20
CA LEU A 218 -25.87 27.08 12.58
C LEU A 218 -26.76 25.87 12.63
N VAL A 219 -26.44 24.92 13.52
CA VAL A 219 -27.35 23.84 13.90
C VAL A 219 -27.80 24.14 15.33
N LYS A 220 -29.00 24.70 15.47
CA LYS A 220 -29.61 24.97 16.76
C LYS A 220 -30.18 23.67 17.32
N VAL A 221 -29.93 23.44 18.60
CA VAL A 221 -30.35 22.22 19.30
C VAL A 221 -31.38 22.60 20.36
N ASP A 222 -32.55 22.04 20.28
CA ASP A 222 -33.57 22.15 21.30
C ASP A 222 -33.67 20.81 22.05
N SER A 223 -33.28 20.82 23.32
CA SER A 223 -33.28 19.68 24.22
C SER A 223 -34.47 19.69 25.21
N THR A 224 -35.40 20.63 25.05
CA THR A 224 -36.58 20.77 25.95
C THR A 224 -37.76 19.88 25.55
N VAL A 225 -37.64 19.12 24.49
CA VAL A 225 -38.71 18.26 23.92
C VAL A 225 -39.18 17.15 24.87
N GLY A 226 -38.38 16.83 25.89
CA GLY A 226 -38.66 15.72 26.81
C GLY A 226 -38.18 14.35 26.29
N ASN A 227 -38.41 13.31 27.11
CA ASN A 227 -38.06 11.91 26.76
C ASN A 227 -36.62 11.70 26.23
N HIS A 228 -35.66 12.50 26.67
CA HIS A 228 -34.26 12.47 26.20
C HIS A 228 -34.13 12.58 24.67
N LYS A 229 -34.91 13.49 24.10
CA LYS A 229 -34.91 13.80 22.66
C LYS A 229 -34.47 15.23 22.41
N VAL A 230 -33.93 15.47 21.20
CA VAL A 230 -33.58 16.78 20.71
C VAL A 230 -34.16 17.05 19.33
N ASN A 231 -34.63 18.27 19.09
CA ASN A 231 -34.91 18.76 17.75
C ASN A 231 -33.70 19.56 17.22
N LEU A 232 -33.35 19.32 15.98
CA LEU A 232 -32.25 19.98 15.31
C LEU A 232 -32.78 20.93 14.22
N PHE A 233 -32.35 22.20 14.26
CA PHE A 233 -32.72 23.19 13.26
C PHE A 233 -31.45 23.63 12.53
N VAL A 234 -31.36 23.27 11.24
CA VAL A 234 -30.26 23.66 10.38
C VAL A 234 -30.62 24.94 9.65
N MET A 235 -29.82 25.98 9.79
CA MET A 235 -30.08 27.31 9.21
C MET A 235 -28.80 28.02 8.83
N VAL A 236 -28.91 28.94 7.88
CA VAL A 236 -27.84 29.90 7.56
C VAL A 236 -27.86 31.00 8.65
N LYS A 237 -26.71 31.35 9.16
CA LYS A 237 -26.59 32.41 10.16
C LYS A 237 -27.03 33.77 9.58
N PRO A 238 -27.79 34.57 10.34
CA PRO A 238 -28.18 35.90 9.88
C PRO A 238 -27.01 36.79 9.50
N GLU A 239 -25.91 36.72 10.25
CA GLU A 239 -24.68 37.48 10.06
C GLU A 239 -23.80 37.02 8.89
N THR A 240 -24.28 36.02 8.10
CA THR A 240 -23.54 35.51 6.93
C THR A 240 -23.26 36.65 5.93
N PRO A 241 -22.00 36.88 5.55
CA PRO A 241 -21.60 37.94 4.65
C PRO A 241 -22.37 37.90 3.31
N ARG A 242 -22.68 39.07 2.73
CA ARG A 242 -23.40 39.19 1.45
C ARG A 242 -22.74 38.39 0.33
N LEU A 243 -21.39 38.39 0.25
CA LEU A 243 -20.64 37.65 -0.77
C LEU A 243 -20.82 36.14 -0.63
N ALA A 244 -21.00 35.60 0.58
CA ALA A 244 -21.25 34.19 0.82
C ALA A 244 -22.67 33.76 0.40
N ARG A 245 -23.58 34.69 0.17
CA ARG A 245 -24.96 34.47 -0.26
C ARG A 245 -25.16 34.51 -1.77
N ILE A 246 -24.08 34.81 -2.53
CA ILE A 246 -24.12 35.00 -3.98
C ILE A 246 -23.46 33.81 -4.67
N SER A 247 -24.11 33.30 -5.71
CA SER A 247 -23.50 32.28 -6.64
C SER A 247 -22.66 33.01 -7.68
N PHE A 248 -21.47 32.51 -7.93
CA PHE A 248 -20.49 33.07 -8.86
C PHE A 248 -20.31 32.14 -10.07
N SER A 249 -20.09 32.73 -11.22
CA SER A 249 -19.61 32.06 -12.43
C SER A 249 -18.11 32.32 -12.63
N ILE A 250 -17.46 31.53 -13.46
CA ILE A 250 -16.05 31.69 -13.83
C ILE A 250 -15.96 32.79 -14.92
N GLY A 251 -15.11 33.77 -14.70
CA GLY A 251 -14.71 34.76 -15.66
C GLY A 251 -13.55 34.29 -16.52
N ASP A 252 -12.49 35.08 -16.55
CA ASP A 252 -11.27 34.74 -17.29
C ASP A 252 -10.39 33.75 -16.51
N ILE A 253 -9.67 32.88 -17.25
CA ILE A 253 -8.79 31.88 -16.67
C ILE A 253 -7.35 32.19 -17.11
N TYR A 254 -6.50 32.52 -16.12
CA TYR A 254 -5.10 32.89 -16.32
C TYR A 254 -4.19 31.76 -15.88
N ILE A 255 -3.17 31.42 -16.70
CA ILE A 255 -2.22 30.35 -16.43
C ILE A 255 -0.80 30.87 -16.49
N PHE A 256 -0.03 30.64 -15.43
CA PHE A 256 1.37 31.01 -15.28
C PHE A 256 2.22 29.73 -15.11
N PRO A 257 2.67 29.10 -16.22
CA PRO A 257 3.28 27.77 -16.18
C PRO A 257 4.72 27.73 -15.62
N ASN A 258 5.40 28.88 -15.59
CA ASN A 258 6.77 29.01 -15.11
C ASN A 258 6.86 29.83 -13.82
N PHE A 259 5.82 29.77 -12.97
CA PHE A 259 5.77 30.50 -11.71
C PHE A 259 6.84 29.99 -10.73
N SER A 260 7.64 30.91 -10.18
CA SER A 260 8.60 30.64 -9.12
C SER A 260 8.07 31.18 -7.78
N LEU A 261 8.20 30.38 -6.70
CA LEU A 261 7.84 30.83 -5.35
C LEU A 261 8.71 31.98 -4.83
N ALA A 262 9.86 32.24 -5.47
CA ALA A 262 10.71 33.38 -5.16
C ALA A 262 10.25 34.67 -5.85
N GLN A 263 9.36 34.59 -6.85
CA GLN A 263 8.78 35.74 -7.52
C GLN A 263 7.64 36.33 -6.69
N THR A 264 7.59 37.67 -6.63
CA THR A 264 6.45 38.38 -6.04
C THR A 264 5.22 38.25 -6.94
N PHE A 265 4.02 38.25 -6.38
CA PHE A 265 2.78 38.21 -7.18
C PHE A 265 2.64 39.43 -8.14
N ALA A 266 3.41 40.50 -7.94
CA ALA A 266 3.52 41.61 -8.87
C ALA A 266 4.02 41.23 -10.27
N ASP A 267 4.85 40.17 -10.37
CA ASP A 267 5.35 39.66 -11.65
C ASP A 267 4.32 38.85 -12.47
N THR A 268 3.12 38.63 -11.91
CA THR A 268 2.02 37.93 -12.58
C THR A 268 0.99 38.90 -13.15
N SER A 269 1.49 40.01 -13.78
CA SER A 269 0.62 40.98 -14.43
C SER A 269 -0.14 40.38 -15.59
N LYS A 270 -1.38 40.82 -15.81
CA LYS A 270 -2.24 40.43 -16.93
C LYS A 270 -1.72 40.91 -18.31
N SER A 271 -0.56 41.65 -18.33
CA SER A 271 -0.08 42.37 -19.50
C SER A 271 0.66 41.57 -20.55
N ASN A 272 1.09 40.35 -20.27
CA ASN A 272 1.88 39.52 -21.18
C ASN A 272 1.25 38.12 -21.40
N VAL A 273 -0.05 38.08 -21.62
CA VAL A 273 -0.79 36.81 -21.79
C VAL A 273 -1.25 36.66 -23.23
N VAL A 274 -1.20 35.43 -23.74
CA VAL A 274 -1.75 35.07 -25.05
C VAL A 274 -3.03 34.28 -24.82
N PHE A 275 -4.12 34.68 -25.50
CA PHE A 275 -5.38 33.95 -25.42
C PHE A 275 -5.35 32.78 -26.40
N THR A 276 -5.47 31.56 -25.86
CA THR A 276 -5.45 30.32 -26.66
C THR A 276 -6.29 29.25 -25.97
N GLU A 277 -7.09 28.49 -26.73
CA GLU A 277 -7.96 27.38 -26.25
C GLU A 277 -8.85 27.76 -25.05
N GLY A 278 -9.25 29.07 -24.94
CA GLY A 278 -10.13 29.55 -23.85
C GLY A 278 -9.38 29.95 -22.57
N PHE A 279 -8.05 30.09 -22.61
CA PHE A 279 -7.19 30.48 -21.51
C PHE A 279 -6.27 31.62 -21.86
N TYR A 280 -5.97 32.49 -20.90
CA TYR A 280 -4.92 33.50 -20.97
C TYR A 280 -3.63 32.92 -20.42
N ILE A 281 -2.65 32.61 -21.26
CA ILE A 281 -1.43 31.91 -20.90
C ILE A 281 -0.24 32.86 -20.93
N ASN A 282 0.50 32.96 -19.84
CA ASN A 282 1.78 33.69 -19.77
C ASN A 282 2.93 32.67 -19.82
N ASP A 283 3.28 32.22 -21.03
CA ASP A 283 4.38 31.29 -21.31
C ASP A 283 5.26 31.87 -22.42
N LYS A 284 6.17 32.76 -22.04
CA LYS A 284 7.08 33.43 -22.99
C LYS A 284 8.00 32.47 -23.73
N GLU A 285 8.31 31.32 -23.12
CA GLU A 285 9.23 30.31 -23.65
C GLU A 285 8.51 29.22 -24.44
N ASN A 286 7.19 29.26 -24.54
CA ASN A 286 6.35 28.21 -25.13
C ASN A 286 6.69 26.81 -24.59
N THR A 287 6.89 26.73 -23.27
CA THR A 287 7.35 25.52 -22.59
C THR A 287 6.34 24.39 -22.73
N PHE A 288 5.05 24.70 -22.69
CA PHE A 288 3.97 23.73 -22.76
C PHE A 288 2.97 24.09 -23.85
N LYS A 289 2.48 23.06 -24.55
CA LYS A 289 1.38 23.20 -25.48
C LYS A 289 0.09 23.58 -24.75
N PRO A 290 -0.74 24.49 -25.27
CA PRO A 290 -2.03 24.89 -24.66
C PRO A 290 -2.94 23.69 -24.33
N SER A 291 -2.89 22.65 -25.13
CA SER A 291 -3.66 21.42 -24.93
C SER A 291 -3.35 20.65 -23.62
N VAL A 292 -2.24 20.94 -22.93
CA VAL A 292 -1.96 20.43 -21.58
C VAL A 292 -2.95 20.99 -20.58
N TYR A 293 -3.26 22.26 -20.72
CA TYR A 293 -4.16 22.98 -19.80
C TYR A 293 -5.62 22.66 -20.12
N SER A 294 -6.00 22.67 -21.41
CA SER A 294 -7.39 22.41 -21.84
C SER A 294 -7.87 21.01 -21.46
N ARG A 295 -6.94 20.04 -21.34
CA ARG A 295 -7.24 18.67 -20.86
C ARG A 295 -7.18 18.51 -19.35
N SER A 296 -6.58 19.46 -18.63
CA SER A 296 -6.34 19.36 -17.19
C SER A 296 -7.22 20.27 -16.35
N ILE A 297 -7.69 21.39 -16.91
CA ILE A 297 -8.55 22.37 -16.25
C ILE A 297 -10.00 22.11 -16.66
N PHE A 298 -10.85 21.88 -15.65
CA PHE A 298 -12.27 21.52 -15.84
C PHE A 298 -13.21 22.74 -15.81
N PHE A 299 -12.66 23.94 -15.89
CA PHE A 299 -13.43 25.17 -16.00
C PHE A 299 -13.32 25.76 -17.40
N ARG A 300 -14.41 26.41 -17.80
CA ARG A 300 -14.47 27.31 -18.94
C ARG A 300 -15.08 28.63 -18.51
N SER A 301 -14.78 29.71 -19.22
CA SER A 301 -15.43 30.99 -18.99
C SER A 301 -16.96 30.86 -19.13
N GLY A 302 -17.72 31.40 -18.18
CA GLY A 302 -19.16 31.28 -18.08
C GLY A 302 -19.69 30.12 -17.24
N ASP A 303 -18.88 29.10 -16.93
CA ASP A 303 -19.26 27.99 -16.05
C ASP A 303 -19.62 28.49 -14.65
N VAL A 304 -20.61 27.87 -14.01
CA VAL A 304 -20.84 28.09 -12.57
C VAL A 304 -19.65 27.54 -11.79
N TYR A 305 -19.13 28.34 -10.85
CA TYR A 305 -18.07 27.86 -9.97
C TYR A 305 -18.47 26.53 -9.30
N ASN A 306 -17.56 25.59 -9.29
CA ASN A 306 -17.77 24.26 -8.72
C ASN A 306 -16.50 23.79 -8.02
N ARG A 307 -16.58 23.54 -6.71
CA ARG A 307 -15.44 23.09 -5.90
C ARG A 307 -14.85 21.77 -6.37
N LYS A 308 -15.72 20.87 -6.83
CA LYS A 308 -15.27 19.57 -7.38
C LYS A 308 -14.37 19.78 -8.59
N ASN A 309 -14.76 20.65 -9.54
CA ASN A 309 -13.95 20.97 -10.72
C ASN A 309 -12.64 21.67 -10.34
N GLN A 310 -12.64 22.51 -9.30
CA GLN A 310 -11.42 23.11 -8.75
C GLN A 310 -10.45 22.03 -8.28
N ILE A 311 -10.91 21.13 -7.42
CA ILE A 311 -10.09 20.05 -6.87
C ILE A 311 -9.60 19.11 -8.00
N LEU A 312 -10.47 18.76 -8.93
CA LEU A 312 -10.13 17.93 -10.07
C LEU A 312 -9.05 18.57 -10.95
N SER A 313 -9.17 19.87 -11.26
CA SER A 313 -8.19 20.60 -12.06
C SER A 313 -6.80 20.61 -11.40
N VAL A 314 -6.74 20.96 -10.11
CA VAL A 314 -5.48 20.96 -9.36
C VAL A 314 -4.88 19.56 -9.27
N SER A 315 -5.71 18.55 -8.98
CA SER A 315 -5.27 17.16 -8.87
C SER A 315 -4.77 16.64 -10.21
N ARG A 316 -5.42 16.98 -11.31
CA ARG A 316 -5.02 16.54 -12.65
C ARG A 316 -3.72 17.19 -13.09
N LEU A 317 -3.55 18.49 -12.89
CA LEU A 317 -2.28 19.19 -13.15
C LEU A 317 -1.12 18.59 -12.33
N THR A 318 -1.37 18.30 -11.05
CA THR A 318 -0.40 17.64 -10.19
C THR A 318 -0.05 16.22 -10.66
N SER A 319 -1.06 15.47 -11.13
CA SER A 319 -0.90 14.08 -11.62
C SER A 319 -0.14 13.96 -12.93
N LEU A 320 0.04 15.05 -13.68
CA LEU A 320 0.95 15.08 -14.84
C LEU A 320 2.37 14.71 -14.44
N GLY A 321 2.80 15.01 -13.19
CA GLY A 321 4.15 14.77 -12.70
C GLY A 321 5.22 15.65 -13.33
N THR A 322 4.80 16.76 -13.92
CA THR A 322 5.65 17.77 -14.56
C THR A 322 5.78 19.01 -13.68
N PHE A 323 4.77 19.27 -12.84
CA PHE A 323 4.76 20.40 -11.92
C PHE A 323 5.10 19.96 -10.49
N LYS A 324 5.95 20.75 -9.81
CA LYS A 324 6.32 20.60 -8.41
C LYS A 324 5.22 21.14 -7.47
N PHE A 325 4.69 22.31 -7.83
CA PHE A 325 3.58 22.95 -7.12
C PHE A 325 2.53 23.42 -8.12
N VAL A 326 1.29 23.24 -7.74
CA VAL A 326 0.11 23.73 -8.44
C VAL A 326 -0.72 24.48 -7.42
N LYS A 327 -0.84 25.80 -7.59
CA LYS A 327 -1.67 26.67 -6.75
C LYS A 327 -2.71 27.31 -7.63
N ASN A 328 -3.96 27.32 -7.21
CA ASN A 328 -5.00 28.11 -7.83
C ASN A 328 -5.53 29.16 -6.86
N ARG A 329 -5.98 30.28 -7.40
CA ARG A 329 -6.61 31.38 -6.70
C ARG A 329 -7.77 31.89 -7.54
N PHE A 330 -8.84 32.26 -6.90
CA PHE A 330 -9.99 32.90 -7.52
C PHE A 330 -10.13 34.32 -6.96
N GLU A 331 -10.32 35.26 -7.84
CA GLU A 331 -10.53 36.68 -7.51
C GLU A 331 -11.82 37.16 -8.10
N ARG A 332 -12.54 37.94 -7.34
CA ARG A 332 -13.75 38.59 -7.84
C ARG A 332 -13.40 39.60 -8.93
N ASN A 333 -14.08 39.48 -10.05
CA ASN A 333 -14.01 40.48 -11.11
C ASN A 333 -15.02 41.60 -10.81
N GLU A 334 -14.52 42.73 -10.32
CA GLU A 334 -15.36 43.87 -9.92
C GLU A 334 -15.93 44.65 -11.11
N SER A 335 -15.31 44.52 -12.29
CA SER A 335 -15.76 45.19 -13.53
C SER A 335 -16.86 44.45 -14.25
N ALA A 336 -17.13 43.19 -13.84
CA ALA A 336 -18.13 42.38 -14.52
C ALA A 336 -19.57 42.73 -14.07
N LYS A 337 -20.50 42.77 -15.02
CA LYS A 337 -21.94 43.02 -14.75
C LYS A 337 -22.60 41.93 -13.90
N LYS A 338 -22.09 40.71 -13.95
CA LYS A 338 -22.57 39.53 -13.18
C LYS A 338 -21.51 39.13 -12.16
N PRO A 339 -21.89 38.47 -11.04
CA PRO A 339 -20.92 37.94 -10.07
C PRO A 339 -20.00 36.90 -10.72
N THR A 340 -18.77 37.29 -11.02
CA THR A 340 -17.78 36.39 -11.68
C THR A 340 -16.49 36.32 -10.87
N LEU A 341 -15.80 35.21 -11.02
CA LEU A 341 -14.48 34.91 -10.43
C LEU A 341 -13.48 34.67 -11.54
N ASP A 342 -12.45 35.50 -11.63
CA ASP A 342 -11.29 35.18 -12.47
C ASP A 342 -10.46 34.10 -11.78
N ALA A 343 -10.08 33.07 -12.52
CA ALA A 343 -9.31 31.93 -12.03
C ALA A 343 -7.84 32.06 -12.41
N PHE A 344 -6.94 31.95 -11.44
CA PHE A 344 -5.48 32.03 -11.62
C PHE A 344 -4.84 30.71 -11.27
N TYR A 345 -4.09 30.13 -12.19
CA TYR A 345 -3.31 28.90 -12.01
C TYR A 345 -1.82 29.21 -12.05
N TYR A 346 -1.14 29.04 -10.90
CA TYR A 346 0.29 29.21 -10.74
C TYR A 346 0.95 27.84 -10.70
N LEU A 347 1.76 27.53 -11.73
CA LEU A 347 2.37 26.23 -11.92
C LEU A 347 3.88 26.37 -11.82
N THR A 348 4.49 25.70 -10.83
CA THR A 348 5.95 25.65 -10.69
C THR A 348 6.44 24.35 -11.29
N PRO A 349 7.17 24.37 -12.40
CA PRO A 349 7.63 23.14 -13.04
C PRO A 349 8.73 22.45 -12.21
N LEU A 350 8.77 21.12 -12.32
CA LEU A 350 9.95 20.35 -11.95
C LEU A 350 11.07 20.58 -13.00
N PRO A 351 12.35 20.38 -12.67
CA PRO A 351 13.40 20.38 -13.67
C PRO A 351 13.04 19.49 -14.86
N ARG A 352 13.08 20.05 -16.06
CA ARG A 352 12.71 19.34 -17.29
C ARG A 352 13.47 18.03 -17.46
N LYS A 353 14.78 18.05 -17.14
CA LYS A 353 15.65 16.89 -17.17
C LYS A 353 16.12 16.55 -15.76
N SER A 354 16.24 15.28 -15.45
CA SER A 354 16.83 14.81 -14.18
C SER A 354 17.58 13.52 -14.40
N LEU A 355 18.68 13.35 -13.68
CA LEU A 355 19.44 12.11 -13.56
C LEU A 355 19.23 11.56 -12.15
N ARG A 356 18.99 10.24 -12.05
CA ARG A 356 18.81 9.54 -10.79
C ARG A 356 19.67 8.28 -10.78
N GLY A 357 20.57 8.18 -9.80
CA GLY A 357 21.30 6.96 -9.49
C GLY A 357 20.64 6.22 -8.35
N GLU A 358 20.51 4.91 -8.46
CA GLU A 358 19.96 4.03 -7.42
C GLU A 358 20.87 2.82 -7.24
N VAL A 359 21.08 2.44 -5.98
CA VAL A 359 21.73 1.18 -5.60
C VAL A 359 20.70 0.35 -4.86
N LEU A 360 20.42 -0.84 -5.37
CA LEU A 360 19.46 -1.78 -4.79
C LEU A 360 20.22 -3.02 -4.30
N GLY A 361 19.98 -3.43 -3.06
CA GLY A 361 20.33 -4.75 -2.57
C GLY A 361 19.18 -5.72 -2.84
N THR A 362 19.46 -6.86 -3.41
CA THR A 362 18.46 -7.90 -3.69
C THR A 362 18.83 -9.19 -2.99
N THR A 363 17.82 -9.86 -2.43
CA THR A 363 17.94 -11.24 -1.96
C THR A 363 16.74 -12.02 -2.49
N LYS A 364 17.03 -13.18 -3.06
CA LYS A 364 16.03 -14.04 -3.69
C LYS A 364 15.83 -15.31 -2.89
N SER A 365 14.65 -15.89 -3.01
CA SER A 365 14.30 -17.15 -2.32
C SER A 365 15.15 -18.35 -2.75
N ASN A 366 15.87 -18.26 -3.85
CA ASN A 366 16.83 -19.26 -4.31
C ASN A 366 18.25 -19.05 -3.76
N ASN A 367 18.41 -18.31 -2.66
CA ASN A 367 19.67 -17.98 -2.00
C ASN A 367 20.65 -17.13 -2.83
N LEU A 368 20.19 -16.57 -3.95
CA LEU A 368 20.95 -15.56 -4.66
C LEU A 368 20.81 -14.21 -3.95
N THR A 369 21.91 -13.59 -3.64
CA THR A 369 21.97 -12.23 -3.08
C THR A 369 22.86 -11.39 -3.96
N GLY A 370 22.50 -10.15 -4.15
CA GLY A 370 23.27 -9.28 -5.03
C GLY A 370 22.93 -7.82 -4.88
N SER A 371 23.53 -7.05 -5.75
CA SER A 371 23.29 -5.62 -5.86
C SER A 371 23.01 -5.24 -7.31
N GLU A 372 22.16 -4.24 -7.49
CA GLU A 372 21.90 -3.61 -8.78
C GLU A 372 22.22 -2.13 -8.68
N LEU A 373 22.99 -1.63 -9.59
CA LEU A 373 23.22 -0.21 -9.84
C LEU A 373 22.39 0.20 -11.05
N SER A 374 21.58 1.24 -10.94
CA SER A 374 20.86 1.81 -12.07
C SER A 374 21.01 3.31 -12.17
N LEU A 375 21.10 3.79 -13.41
CA LEU A 375 21.10 5.19 -13.78
C LEU A 375 19.86 5.46 -14.65
N SER A 376 19.04 6.41 -14.24
CA SER A 376 17.82 6.79 -14.95
C SER A 376 17.89 8.26 -15.33
N TRP A 377 17.91 8.54 -16.62
CA TRP A 377 17.70 9.87 -17.16
C TRP A 377 16.22 10.03 -17.50
N LYS A 378 15.63 11.17 -17.11
CA LYS A 378 14.21 11.46 -17.33
C LYS A 378 14.03 12.87 -17.87
N ASN A 379 13.34 13.00 -19.01
CA ASN A 379 12.80 14.25 -19.52
C ASN A 379 11.27 14.27 -19.27
N ARG A 380 10.77 15.30 -18.58
CA ARG A 380 9.36 15.41 -18.15
C ARG A 380 8.48 16.18 -19.13
N ASN A 381 9.05 16.71 -20.20
CA ASN A 381 8.31 17.46 -21.20
C ASN A 381 9.05 17.33 -22.55
N THR A 382 8.98 16.15 -23.15
CA THR A 382 9.81 15.80 -24.32
C THR A 382 9.36 16.58 -25.56
N PHE A 383 8.04 16.61 -25.80
CA PHE A 383 7.46 17.22 -27.00
C PHE A 383 6.55 18.43 -26.70
N GLY A 384 6.64 18.99 -25.49
CA GLY A 384 5.82 20.14 -25.07
C GLY A 384 4.43 19.79 -24.54
N GLY A 385 3.99 18.55 -24.63
CA GLY A 385 2.68 18.07 -24.14
C GLY A 385 2.73 17.35 -22.79
N ALA A 386 3.76 17.60 -21.98
CA ALA A 386 4.06 16.92 -20.71
C ALA A 386 4.36 15.42 -20.88
N GLU A 387 4.80 15.02 -22.06
CA GLU A 387 5.25 13.65 -22.33
C GLU A 387 6.57 13.39 -21.58
N GLN A 388 6.67 12.21 -20.96
CA GLN A 388 7.82 11.81 -20.18
C GLN A 388 8.60 10.72 -20.91
N LEU A 389 9.84 11.01 -21.24
CA LEU A 389 10.81 10.03 -21.73
C LEU A 389 11.76 9.67 -20.59
N GLN A 390 11.83 8.39 -20.27
CA GLN A 390 12.76 7.83 -19.31
C GLN A 390 13.67 6.81 -20.00
N ILE A 391 14.97 6.99 -19.83
CA ILE A 391 15.99 6.04 -20.27
C ILE A 391 16.69 5.54 -19.01
N ARG A 392 16.62 4.23 -18.77
CA ARG A 392 17.23 3.57 -17.61
C ARG A 392 18.26 2.56 -18.10
N GLY A 393 19.51 2.72 -17.66
CA GLY A 393 20.53 1.68 -17.75
C GLY A 393 20.74 1.06 -16.39
N TYR A 394 20.94 -0.26 -16.34
CA TYR A 394 21.19 -0.97 -15.08
C TYR A 394 22.19 -2.10 -15.27
N GLY A 395 22.97 -2.34 -14.21
CA GLY A 395 23.84 -3.49 -14.09
C GLY A 395 23.63 -4.16 -12.75
N SER A 396 23.55 -5.48 -12.72
CA SER A 396 23.41 -6.23 -11.47
C SER A 396 24.36 -7.41 -11.41
N PHE A 397 24.72 -7.73 -10.18
CA PHE A 397 25.57 -8.86 -9.83
C PHE A 397 24.90 -9.64 -8.72
N GLU A 398 24.74 -10.94 -8.90
CA GLU A 398 24.14 -11.85 -7.92
C GLU A 398 25.09 -13.03 -7.66
N VAL A 399 25.26 -13.35 -6.39
CA VAL A 399 26.04 -14.49 -5.91
C VAL A 399 25.19 -15.43 -5.08
N GLN A 400 25.50 -16.69 -5.08
CA GLN A 400 24.88 -17.68 -4.20
C GLN A 400 25.66 -17.72 -2.88
N ILE A 401 25.00 -17.38 -1.78
CA ILE A 401 25.63 -17.26 -0.44
C ILE A 401 25.59 -18.59 0.33
N SER A 402 24.66 -19.49 0.04
CA SER A 402 24.50 -20.74 0.75
C SER A 402 24.29 -21.93 -0.19
N GLY A 403 24.86 -23.06 0.16
CA GLY A 403 24.90 -24.32 -0.58
C GLY A 403 26.27 -24.98 -0.48
N THR A 404 26.34 -26.29 -0.68
CA THR A 404 27.60 -27.06 -0.63
C THR A 404 28.49 -26.82 -1.83
N GLN A 405 27.99 -26.21 -2.88
CA GLN A 405 28.75 -25.80 -4.05
C GLN A 405 28.72 -24.29 -4.25
N HIS A 406 29.85 -23.75 -4.71
CA HIS A 406 29.93 -22.37 -5.16
C HIS A 406 29.02 -22.16 -6.38
N GLY A 407 27.87 -21.53 -6.13
CA GLY A 407 26.89 -21.27 -7.18
C GLY A 407 27.43 -20.35 -8.26
N TYR A 408 26.88 -20.49 -9.44
CA TYR A 408 27.25 -19.71 -10.59
C TYR A 408 26.79 -18.24 -10.43
N ASN A 409 27.76 -17.34 -10.44
CA ASN A 409 27.48 -15.91 -10.40
C ASN A 409 26.65 -15.48 -11.61
N THR A 410 25.67 -14.62 -11.37
CA THR A 410 24.80 -14.11 -12.42
C THR A 410 25.05 -12.60 -12.57
N TYR A 411 25.31 -12.18 -13.79
CA TYR A 411 25.47 -10.79 -14.18
C TYR A 411 24.31 -10.41 -15.08
N ARG A 412 23.80 -9.20 -14.91
CA ARG A 412 22.83 -8.60 -15.82
C ARG A 412 23.29 -7.23 -16.22
N LEU A 413 23.13 -6.91 -17.49
CA LEU A 413 23.30 -5.57 -18.04
C LEU A 413 22.08 -5.30 -18.91
N GLY A 414 21.45 -4.16 -18.71
CA GLY A 414 20.26 -3.85 -19.50
C GLY A 414 19.96 -2.39 -19.62
N THR A 415 19.10 -2.09 -20.58
CA THR A 415 18.49 -0.77 -20.77
C THR A 415 16.98 -0.89 -20.94
N GLU A 416 16.25 0.10 -20.42
CA GLU A 416 14.81 0.21 -20.56
C GLU A 416 14.45 1.65 -20.90
N ASN A 417 13.79 1.86 -22.02
CA ASN A 417 13.38 3.15 -22.53
C ASN A 417 11.86 3.22 -22.49
N THR A 418 11.29 4.18 -21.78
CA THR A 418 9.85 4.33 -21.62
C THR A 418 9.42 5.74 -22.02
N LEU A 419 8.57 5.84 -23.04
CA LEU A 419 7.84 7.05 -23.38
C LEU A 419 6.41 6.97 -22.82
N SER A 420 6.06 7.92 -21.95
CA SER A 420 4.75 8.01 -21.31
C SER A 420 4.05 9.30 -21.73
N ILE A 421 2.95 9.17 -22.44
CA ILE A 421 2.15 10.27 -22.97
C ILE A 421 0.92 10.44 -22.08
N PRO A 422 0.65 11.63 -21.50
CA PRO A 422 -0.38 11.84 -20.48
C PRO A 422 -1.79 11.97 -21.10
N ARG A 423 -2.16 11.04 -21.95
CA ARG A 423 -3.48 10.91 -22.58
C ARG A 423 -3.66 9.51 -23.17
N PHE A 424 -4.88 9.13 -23.48
CA PHE A 424 -5.14 8.00 -24.35
C PHE A 424 -4.81 8.37 -25.80
N MET A 425 -3.99 7.54 -26.45
CA MET A 425 -3.74 7.58 -27.89
C MET A 425 -4.36 6.33 -28.51
N VAL A 426 -5.69 6.30 -28.60
CA VAL A 426 -6.41 5.19 -29.23
C VAL A 426 -6.69 5.56 -30.67
N PRO A 427 -6.31 4.72 -31.64
CA PRO A 427 -6.67 4.95 -33.05
C PRO A 427 -8.20 5.06 -33.21
N PHE A 428 -8.65 6.04 -33.96
CA PHE A 428 -10.06 6.27 -34.35
C PHE A 428 -10.99 6.77 -33.22
N PHE A 429 -10.60 6.79 -31.93
CA PHE A 429 -11.47 7.22 -30.85
C PHE A 429 -10.76 8.22 -29.92
N GLY A 430 -11.44 9.32 -29.62
CA GLY A 430 -10.98 10.27 -28.59
C GLY A 430 -11.63 9.97 -27.23
N PHE A 431 -10.84 9.53 -26.25
CA PHE A 431 -11.33 9.34 -24.90
C PHE A 431 -10.84 10.44 -23.97
N ASN A 432 -11.77 11.21 -23.40
CA ASN A 432 -11.50 12.15 -22.32
C ASN A 432 -12.01 11.57 -21.01
N THR A 433 -11.14 11.54 -20.00
CA THR A 433 -11.52 11.11 -18.67
C THR A 433 -11.81 12.33 -17.80
N SER A 434 -12.91 12.32 -17.07
CA SER A 434 -13.35 13.41 -16.19
C SER A 434 -12.93 13.20 -14.70
N ASN A 435 -11.91 12.40 -14.46
CA ASN A 435 -11.42 12.13 -13.10
C ASN A 435 -10.08 12.85 -12.80
N ALA A 436 -9.64 12.82 -11.54
CA ALA A 436 -8.42 13.46 -11.09
C ALA A 436 -7.12 12.81 -11.63
N PHE A 437 -7.20 11.61 -12.18
CA PHE A 437 -6.04 10.83 -12.61
C PHE A 437 -5.85 10.97 -14.11
N VAL A 438 -4.61 11.28 -14.51
CA VAL A 438 -4.24 11.40 -15.92
C VAL A 438 -4.02 10.00 -16.50
N PRO A 439 -4.81 9.59 -17.52
CA PRO A 439 -4.53 8.37 -18.24
C PRO A 439 -3.22 8.50 -19.02
N ARG A 440 -2.53 7.41 -19.21
CA ARG A 440 -1.24 7.40 -19.89
C ARG A 440 -1.19 6.35 -20.99
N THR A 441 -0.72 6.72 -22.15
CA THR A 441 -0.24 5.78 -23.17
C THR A 441 1.25 5.58 -22.94
N LYS A 442 1.70 4.34 -22.85
CA LYS A 442 3.10 3.98 -22.60
C LYS A 442 3.65 3.18 -23.77
N PHE A 443 4.84 3.53 -24.23
CA PHE A 443 5.67 2.74 -25.14
C PHE A 443 6.95 2.39 -24.41
N MET A 444 7.28 1.10 -24.36
CA MET A 444 8.47 0.61 -23.70
C MET A 444 9.30 -0.25 -24.65
N LEU A 445 10.60 -0.02 -24.64
CA LEU A 445 11.61 -0.84 -25.31
C LEU A 445 12.68 -1.19 -24.30
N GLY A 446 12.99 -2.47 -24.17
CA GLY A 446 13.99 -2.97 -23.27
C GLY A 446 14.92 -3.97 -23.94
N TYR A 447 16.19 -3.96 -23.54
CA TYR A 447 17.17 -4.97 -23.92
C TYR A 447 17.97 -5.36 -22.68
N GLU A 448 18.14 -6.66 -22.46
CA GLU A 448 18.86 -7.22 -21.32
C GLU A 448 19.76 -8.37 -21.75
N ILE A 449 20.98 -8.34 -21.28
CA ILE A 449 21.94 -9.46 -21.36
C ILE A 449 22.04 -10.04 -19.94
N LEU A 450 21.69 -11.29 -19.77
CA LEU A 450 21.87 -12.06 -18.54
C LEU A 450 22.92 -13.14 -18.78
N THR A 451 24.04 -13.05 -18.08
CA THR A 451 25.11 -14.05 -18.14
C THR A 451 25.19 -14.81 -16.84
N LYS A 452 24.96 -16.11 -16.91
CA LYS A 452 25.24 -17.06 -15.84
C LYS A 452 26.61 -17.66 -16.09
N ARG A 453 27.61 -17.20 -15.33
CA ARG A 453 29.01 -17.49 -15.57
C ARG A 453 29.27 -19.02 -15.66
N GLY A 454 29.94 -19.44 -16.71
CA GLY A 454 30.28 -20.84 -16.95
C GLY A 454 29.12 -21.70 -17.47
N LEU A 455 27.90 -21.15 -17.65
CA LEU A 455 26.75 -21.92 -18.15
C LEU A 455 26.23 -21.39 -19.48
N TYR A 456 25.66 -20.16 -19.50
CA TYR A 456 25.04 -19.60 -20.71
C TYR A 456 24.84 -18.08 -20.57
N THR A 457 24.57 -17.45 -21.70
CA THR A 457 24.11 -16.05 -21.78
C THR A 457 22.72 -16.00 -22.44
N LEU A 458 21.81 -15.21 -21.89
CA LEU A 458 20.48 -14.93 -22.46
C LEU A 458 20.43 -13.48 -22.92
N ASN A 459 20.06 -13.27 -24.16
CA ASN A 459 19.72 -11.96 -24.71
C ASN A 459 18.21 -11.84 -24.77
N SER A 460 17.66 -10.83 -24.10
CA SER A 460 16.23 -10.59 -24.03
C SER A 460 15.87 -9.24 -24.61
N PHE A 461 14.99 -9.23 -25.59
CA PHE A 461 14.38 -8.03 -26.15
C PHE A 461 12.92 -7.96 -25.72
N ARG A 462 12.50 -6.79 -25.21
CA ARG A 462 11.14 -6.53 -24.76
C ARG A 462 10.61 -5.27 -25.42
N ALA A 463 9.38 -5.33 -25.94
CA ALA A 463 8.68 -4.16 -26.42
C ALA A 463 7.21 -4.22 -25.96
N SER A 464 6.65 -3.09 -25.57
CA SER A 464 5.23 -3.01 -25.28
C SER A 464 4.65 -1.64 -25.65
N ALA A 465 3.37 -1.66 -26.05
CA ALA A 465 2.57 -0.47 -26.27
C ALA A 465 1.24 -0.66 -25.53
N GLY A 466 0.88 0.29 -24.67
CA GLY A 466 -0.29 0.10 -23.84
C GLY A 466 -0.77 1.34 -23.10
N TYR A 467 -1.76 1.13 -22.29
CA TYR A 467 -2.52 2.14 -21.58
C TYR A 467 -2.51 1.86 -20.09
N ASN A 468 -2.31 2.89 -19.29
CA ASN A 468 -2.45 2.83 -17.84
C ASN A 468 -3.38 3.95 -17.37
N TRP A 469 -4.40 3.60 -16.61
CA TRP A 469 -5.35 4.58 -16.07
C TRP A 469 -5.87 4.16 -14.68
N LYS A 470 -6.35 5.15 -13.93
CA LYS A 470 -7.05 4.94 -12.66
C LYS A 470 -8.47 5.47 -12.78
N GLU A 471 -9.45 4.66 -12.36
CA GLU A 471 -10.82 5.16 -12.18
C GLU A 471 -10.91 6.05 -10.93
N ASN A 472 -10.23 5.62 -9.87
CA ASN A 472 -10.13 6.33 -8.59
C ASN A 472 -8.85 5.88 -7.85
N ILE A 473 -8.65 6.37 -6.64
CA ILE A 473 -7.48 6.06 -5.82
C ILE A 473 -7.31 4.55 -5.52
N ARG A 474 -8.41 3.77 -5.60
CA ARG A 474 -8.41 2.33 -5.27
C ARG A 474 -8.28 1.43 -6.48
N LYS A 475 -8.67 1.90 -7.69
CA LYS A 475 -8.75 1.07 -8.89
C LYS A 475 -7.79 1.56 -9.95
N GLU A 476 -6.93 0.66 -10.40
CA GLU A 476 -5.95 0.91 -11.46
C GLU A 476 -6.03 -0.19 -12.52
N HIS A 477 -5.90 0.22 -13.79
CA HIS A 477 -5.91 -0.64 -14.95
C HIS A 477 -4.64 -0.45 -15.76
N GLU A 478 -4.12 -1.53 -16.28
CA GLU A 478 -3.03 -1.54 -17.26
C GLU A 478 -3.39 -2.51 -18.38
N LEU A 479 -3.49 -1.99 -19.61
CA LEU A 479 -3.77 -2.76 -20.81
C LEU A 479 -2.62 -2.56 -21.79
N ASN A 480 -1.93 -3.62 -22.15
CA ASN A 480 -0.93 -3.62 -23.22
C ASN A 480 -1.46 -4.45 -24.39
N PRO A 481 -2.10 -3.84 -25.39
CA PRO A 481 -2.57 -4.52 -26.60
C PRO A 481 -1.42 -5.21 -27.35
N ILE A 482 -0.23 -4.66 -27.27
CA ILE A 482 0.98 -5.22 -27.86
C ILE A 482 2.02 -5.41 -26.78
N SER A 483 2.44 -6.66 -26.58
CA SER A 483 3.53 -7.05 -25.69
C SER A 483 4.37 -8.11 -26.40
N ILE A 484 5.64 -7.81 -26.61
CA ILE A 484 6.61 -8.69 -27.28
C ILE A 484 7.72 -9.00 -26.28
N ASN A 485 8.06 -10.30 -26.19
CA ASN A 485 9.22 -10.74 -25.45
C ASN A 485 9.94 -11.80 -26.29
N PHE A 486 11.17 -11.51 -26.66
CA PHE A 486 12.04 -12.39 -27.42
C PHE A 486 13.30 -12.71 -26.61
N VAL A 487 13.54 -13.98 -26.34
CA VAL A 487 14.71 -14.45 -25.60
C VAL A 487 15.50 -15.41 -26.49
N LYS A 488 16.80 -15.10 -26.61
CA LYS A 488 17.74 -15.91 -27.39
C LYS A 488 18.92 -16.29 -26.52
N PRO A 489 19.16 -17.59 -26.26
CA PRO A 489 20.38 -18.04 -25.60
C PRO A 489 21.58 -17.94 -26.53
N THR A 490 22.74 -17.64 -25.94
CA THR A 490 24.03 -17.60 -26.61
C THR A 490 25.09 -18.11 -25.64
N ASN A 491 26.26 -18.50 -26.16
CA ASN A 491 27.39 -18.95 -25.36
C ASN A 491 27.03 -20.04 -24.34
N VAL A 492 26.30 -21.06 -24.79
CA VAL A 492 25.98 -22.23 -23.96
C VAL A 492 27.22 -23.08 -23.83
N SER A 493 27.67 -23.34 -22.59
CA SER A 493 28.87 -24.16 -22.34
C SER A 493 28.59 -25.65 -22.58
N GLN A 494 29.64 -26.44 -22.89
CA GLN A 494 29.52 -27.87 -23.07
C GLN A 494 29.00 -28.55 -21.81
N LEU A 495 29.50 -28.18 -20.63
CA LEU A 495 29.03 -28.63 -19.33
C LEU A 495 27.52 -28.51 -19.16
N TYR A 496 26.97 -27.35 -19.60
CA TYR A 496 25.54 -27.11 -19.51
C TYR A 496 24.76 -27.90 -20.55
N SER A 497 25.28 -28.00 -21.76
CA SER A 497 24.71 -28.83 -22.86
C SER A 497 24.59 -30.30 -22.48
N ASP A 498 25.62 -30.87 -21.84
CA ASP A 498 25.62 -32.24 -21.35
C ASP A 498 24.59 -32.46 -20.22
N SER A 499 24.47 -31.46 -19.34
CA SER A 499 23.44 -31.47 -18.27
C SER A 499 22.02 -31.35 -18.82
N VAL A 500 21.83 -30.56 -19.88
CA VAL A 500 20.56 -30.42 -20.61
C VAL A 500 20.12 -31.69 -21.29
N ALA A 501 21.06 -32.45 -21.89
CA ALA A 501 20.76 -33.70 -22.55
C ALA A 501 20.12 -34.74 -21.61
N ASN A 502 20.45 -34.67 -20.33
CA ASN A 502 19.94 -35.53 -19.27
C ASN A 502 18.79 -34.93 -18.46
N ASN A 503 18.39 -33.65 -18.72
CA ASN A 503 17.37 -32.96 -17.91
C ASN A 503 16.53 -31.99 -18.76
N ILE A 504 15.36 -32.44 -19.16
CA ILE A 504 14.39 -31.68 -19.98
C ILE A 504 14.04 -30.32 -19.34
N THR A 505 14.01 -30.23 -18.02
CA THR A 505 13.67 -28.98 -17.34
C THR A 505 14.76 -27.92 -17.54
N LEU A 506 16.04 -28.32 -17.58
CA LEU A 506 17.15 -27.41 -17.87
C LEU A 506 17.13 -26.97 -19.35
N ALA A 507 16.71 -27.83 -20.27
CA ALA A 507 16.60 -27.52 -21.70
C ALA A 507 15.71 -26.28 -21.93
N LYS A 508 14.61 -26.16 -21.19
CA LYS A 508 13.64 -25.06 -21.31
C LYS A 508 14.21 -23.71 -20.89
N THR A 509 15.20 -23.69 -20.03
CA THR A 509 15.83 -22.43 -19.57
C THR A 509 16.65 -21.76 -20.67
N ILE A 510 17.11 -22.52 -21.66
CA ILE A 510 17.90 -22.06 -22.82
C ILE A 510 17.16 -22.20 -24.14
N GLU A 511 15.86 -22.47 -24.11
CA GLU A 511 15.03 -22.49 -25.32
C GLU A 511 14.85 -21.07 -25.86
N LYS A 512 14.96 -20.90 -27.19
CA LYS A 512 14.57 -19.64 -27.83
C LYS A 512 13.07 -19.46 -27.65
N GLN A 513 12.66 -18.30 -27.12
CA GLN A 513 11.27 -18.00 -26.85
C GLN A 513 10.84 -16.73 -27.58
N PHE A 514 9.75 -16.81 -28.30
CA PHE A 514 9.09 -15.65 -28.89
C PHE A 514 7.65 -15.60 -28.39
N ILE A 515 7.35 -14.57 -27.63
CA ILE A 515 6.02 -14.34 -27.07
C ILE A 515 5.52 -13.00 -27.60
N ILE A 516 4.44 -13.02 -28.37
CA ILE A 516 3.74 -11.83 -28.84
C ILE A 516 2.27 -11.95 -28.46
N GLY A 517 1.73 -10.93 -27.81
CA GLY A 517 0.36 -10.99 -27.33
C GLY A 517 -0.11 -9.72 -26.67
N SER A 518 -1.18 -9.84 -25.89
CA SER A 518 -1.80 -8.75 -25.15
C SER A 518 -1.87 -9.09 -23.68
N THR A 519 -1.69 -8.09 -22.81
CA THR A 519 -1.81 -8.26 -21.36
C THR A 519 -2.77 -7.24 -20.76
N TYR A 520 -3.59 -7.67 -19.81
CA TYR A 520 -4.44 -6.79 -19.01
C TYR A 520 -4.25 -7.07 -17.54
N SER A 521 -4.11 -6.01 -16.74
CA SER A 521 -4.00 -6.07 -15.29
C SER A 521 -4.99 -5.11 -14.64
N PHE A 522 -5.75 -5.61 -13.68
CA PHE A 522 -6.63 -4.81 -12.83
C PHE A 522 -6.17 -4.92 -11.38
N THR A 523 -6.00 -3.77 -10.72
CA THR A 523 -5.63 -3.70 -9.31
C THR A 523 -6.67 -2.90 -8.52
N TYR A 524 -7.17 -3.50 -7.44
CA TYR A 524 -8.00 -2.83 -6.43
C TYR A 524 -7.30 -2.87 -5.08
N THR A 525 -7.25 -1.74 -4.37
CA THR A 525 -6.73 -1.68 -3.00
C THR A 525 -7.43 -0.59 -2.19
N ASP A 526 -7.82 -0.92 -0.97
CA ASP A 526 -8.32 0.03 0.03
C ASP A 526 -7.37 0.18 1.23
N GLN A 527 -6.13 -0.34 1.11
CA GLN A 527 -5.12 -0.30 2.17
C GLN A 527 -4.69 1.12 2.58
N LEU A 528 -4.93 2.11 1.71
CA LEU A 528 -4.67 3.52 2.01
C LEU A 528 -5.59 4.07 3.12
N GLU A 529 -6.71 3.40 3.40
CA GLU A 529 -7.64 3.79 4.45
C GLU A 529 -7.28 3.13 5.79
N ALA A 530 -6.24 3.66 6.42
CA ALA A 530 -5.69 3.12 7.67
C ALA A 530 -6.70 3.01 8.83
N ALA A 531 -7.79 3.77 8.81
CA ALA A 531 -8.82 3.74 9.86
C ALA A 531 -9.71 2.49 9.80
N ARG A 532 -9.81 1.83 8.65
CA ARG A 532 -10.64 0.63 8.49
C ARG A 532 -10.11 -0.55 9.30
N ARG A 533 -11.04 -1.36 9.83
CA ARG A 533 -10.73 -2.62 10.49
C ARG A 533 -10.27 -3.69 9.50
N ASN A 534 -10.90 -3.71 8.32
CA ASN A 534 -10.66 -4.67 7.25
C ASN A 534 -10.13 -3.94 6.02
N ASN A 535 -9.12 -4.49 5.37
CA ASN A 535 -8.62 -4.01 4.09
C ASN A 535 -8.48 -5.16 3.09
N ILE A 536 -8.72 -4.85 1.83
CA ILE A 536 -8.65 -5.80 0.72
C ILE A 536 -7.65 -5.28 -0.32
N TYR A 537 -6.87 -6.19 -0.86
CA TYR A 537 -6.10 -6.00 -2.08
C TYR A 537 -6.48 -7.11 -3.05
N PHE A 538 -6.77 -6.74 -4.27
CA PHE A 538 -7.06 -7.65 -5.38
C PHE A 538 -6.22 -7.24 -6.59
N LYS A 539 -5.54 -8.19 -7.21
CA LYS A 539 -4.90 -8.01 -8.51
C LYS A 539 -5.24 -9.18 -9.40
N GLY A 540 -5.87 -8.90 -10.54
CA GLY A 540 -6.16 -9.87 -11.58
C GLY A 540 -5.35 -9.54 -12.83
N ASN A 541 -4.76 -10.56 -13.46
CA ASN A 541 -4.00 -10.44 -14.70
C ASN A 541 -4.56 -11.41 -15.73
N ILE A 542 -4.60 -10.99 -16.98
CA ILE A 542 -4.90 -11.81 -18.16
C ILE A 542 -3.77 -11.59 -19.16
N ASP A 543 -3.22 -12.66 -19.71
CA ASP A 543 -2.14 -12.66 -20.69
C ASP A 543 -2.52 -13.63 -21.83
N ILE A 544 -2.65 -13.12 -23.02
CA ILE A 544 -3.06 -13.85 -24.22
C ILE A 544 -1.97 -13.69 -25.27
N ALA A 545 -1.39 -14.80 -25.73
CA ALA A 545 -0.26 -14.75 -26.65
C ALA A 545 -0.43 -15.71 -27.83
N GLY A 546 0.22 -15.37 -28.95
CA GLY A 546 0.36 -16.20 -30.12
C GLY A 546 -0.88 -16.36 -31.01
N ASN A 547 -2.01 -15.66 -30.74
CA ASN A 547 -3.24 -15.85 -31.49
C ASN A 547 -3.14 -15.36 -32.94
N ILE A 548 -2.57 -14.18 -33.16
CA ILE A 548 -2.45 -13.63 -34.52
C ILE A 548 -1.55 -14.52 -35.38
N PRO A 549 -0.31 -14.85 -35.00
CA PRO A 549 0.50 -15.78 -35.78
C PRO A 549 -0.13 -17.19 -35.91
N GLY A 550 -0.82 -17.67 -34.86
CA GLY A 550 -1.52 -18.95 -34.89
C GLY A 550 -2.64 -19.03 -35.91
N LEU A 551 -3.43 -17.96 -36.04
CA LEU A 551 -4.48 -17.84 -37.06
C LEU A 551 -3.91 -17.79 -38.49
N ILE A 552 -2.74 -17.17 -38.69
CA ILE A 552 -2.11 -17.04 -40.01
C ILE A 552 -1.46 -18.34 -40.43
N GLN A 553 -0.79 -19.06 -39.52
CA GLN A 553 0.04 -20.22 -39.84
C GLN A 553 -0.62 -21.59 -39.56
N GLY A 554 -1.75 -21.60 -38.82
CA GLY A 554 -2.50 -22.83 -38.54
C GLY A 554 -1.75 -23.88 -37.72
N ALA A 555 -0.78 -23.47 -36.88
CA ALA A 555 0.08 -24.37 -36.11
C ALA A 555 -0.72 -25.21 -35.10
N ASN A 556 -0.37 -26.52 -35.00
CA ASN A 556 -0.98 -27.45 -34.06
C ASN A 556 0.07 -28.45 -33.51
N TYR A 557 0.41 -28.30 -32.23
CA TYR A 557 1.41 -29.16 -31.58
C TYR A 557 0.96 -30.65 -31.52
N LYS A 558 -0.35 -30.94 -31.54
CA LYS A 558 -0.89 -32.31 -31.46
C LYS A 558 -0.65 -33.10 -32.74
N THR A 559 -0.62 -32.43 -33.88
CA THR A 559 -0.32 -33.05 -35.18
C THR A 559 1.17 -32.98 -35.53
N GLY A 560 1.98 -32.32 -34.71
CA GLY A 560 3.40 -32.11 -34.98
C GLY A 560 3.69 -30.87 -35.84
N ASP A 561 2.64 -30.18 -36.33
CA ASP A 561 2.75 -29.00 -37.17
C ASP A 561 3.07 -27.75 -36.32
N THR A 562 4.33 -27.61 -35.96
CA THR A 562 4.78 -26.42 -35.21
C THR A 562 5.32 -25.34 -36.12
N ALA A 563 4.93 -24.10 -35.84
CA ALA A 563 5.32 -22.95 -36.64
C ALA A 563 6.38 -22.07 -35.93
N ILE A 564 7.24 -21.47 -36.76
CA ILE A 564 8.39 -20.68 -36.32
C ILE A 564 8.20 -19.23 -36.81
N LEU A 565 8.51 -18.26 -35.96
CA LEU A 565 8.55 -16.84 -36.31
C LEU A 565 9.87 -16.25 -35.82
N PHE A 566 10.61 -15.51 -36.67
CA PHE A 566 11.94 -14.98 -36.39
C PHE A 566 12.96 -16.01 -35.87
N GLY A 567 12.88 -17.24 -36.39
CA GLY A 567 13.77 -18.33 -36.02
C GLY A 567 13.56 -18.89 -34.61
N ALA A 568 12.41 -18.61 -34.00
CA ALA A 568 11.99 -19.16 -32.71
C ALA A 568 10.54 -19.67 -32.80
N LYS A 569 10.25 -20.75 -32.07
CA LYS A 569 8.87 -21.21 -31.90
C LYS A 569 8.10 -20.15 -31.07
N TYR A 570 6.99 -19.65 -31.60
CA TYR A 570 6.18 -18.71 -30.83
C TYR A 570 5.25 -19.47 -29.85
N SER A 571 5.06 -18.85 -28.69
CA SER A 571 4.19 -19.40 -27.64
C SER A 571 2.74 -18.98 -27.85
N GLN A 572 1.83 -19.97 -27.78
CA GLN A 572 0.39 -19.75 -27.92
C GLN A 572 -0.36 -20.23 -26.70
N TYR A 573 -0.96 -19.27 -25.94
CA TYR A 573 -1.63 -19.57 -24.68
C TYR A 573 -2.61 -18.47 -24.26
N ILE A 574 -3.51 -18.82 -23.35
CA ILE A 574 -4.26 -17.90 -22.49
C ILE A 574 -3.86 -18.18 -21.05
N LYS A 575 -3.46 -17.16 -20.32
CA LYS A 575 -3.11 -17.23 -18.90
C LYS A 575 -3.90 -16.19 -18.11
N ALA A 576 -4.48 -16.62 -16.99
CA ALA A 576 -5.13 -15.74 -16.03
C ALA A 576 -4.59 -16.03 -14.62
N ASP A 577 -4.37 -14.98 -13.83
CA ASP A 577 -4.02 -15.14 -12.43
C ASP A 577 -4.67 -14.06 -11.55
N VAL A 578 -4.92 -14.44 -10.30
CA VAL A 578 -5.53 -13.60 -9.27
C VAL A 578 -4.69 -13.66 -8.01
N ASP A 579 -4.38 -12.51 -7.43
CA ASP A 579 -3.78 -12.33 -6.10
C ASP A 579 -4.78 -11.57 -5.23
N LEU A 580 -5.46 -12.27 -4.33
CA LEU A 580 -6.41 -11.70 -3.37
C LEU A 580 -5.79 -11.68 -1.99
N ARG A 581 -5.76 -10.52 -1.35
CA ARG A 581 -5.24 -10.36 0.01
C ARG A 581 -6.29 -9.72 0.90
N TYR A 582 -6.41 -10.25 2.11
CA TYR A 582 -7.31 -9.76 3.13
C TYR A 582 -6.54 -9.48 4.42
N TYR A 583 -6.73 -8.29 4.96
CA TYR A 583 -6.08 -7.84 6.19
C TYR A 583 -7.14 -7.50 7.23
N LEU A 584 -7.11 -8.19 8.37
CA LEU A 584 -8.03 -8.00 9.49
C LEU A 584 -7.26 -7.49 10.71
N LYS A 585 -7.56 -6.30 11.19
CA LYS A 585 -7.06 -5.82 12.49
C LYS A 585 -7.77 -6.54 13.61
N THR A 586 -7.04 -7.36 14.36
CA THR A 586 -7.54 -8.12 15.52
C THR A 586 -7.38 -7.36 16.82
N GLY A 587 -6.50 -6.36 16.84
CA GLY A 587 -6.24 -5.49 17.98
C GLY A 587 -5.59 -4.18 17.57
N ARG A 588 -5.15 -3.39 18.55
CA ARG A 588 -4.44 -2.13 18.28
C ARG A 588 -3.09 -2.33 17.57
N GLU A 589 -2.41 -3.41 17.92
CA GLU A 589 -1.04 -3.72 17.46
C GLU A 589 -0.95 -5.14 16.89
N SER A 590 -2.08 -5.74 16.49
CA SER A 590 -2.14 -7.07 15.90
C SER A 590 -3.07 -7.12 14.70
N LYS A 591 -2.71 -7.94 13.71
CA LYS A 591 -3.51 -8.16 12.50
C LYS A 591 -3.29 -9.57 11.95
N ILE A 592 -4.31 -10.09 11.28
CA ILE A 592 -4.23 -11.27 10.42
C ILE A 592 -4.08 -10.75 9.00
N ALA A 593 -3.12 -11.29 8.27
CA ALA A 593 -2.94 -11.09 6.84
C ALA A 593 -3.10 -12.44 6.15
N SER A 594 -4.02 -12.53 5.20
CA SER A 594 -4.27 -13.74 4.40
C SER A 594 -4.16 -13.42 2.92
N ARG A 595 -3.70 -14.39 2.13
CA ARG A 595 -3.50 -14.28 0.69
C ARG A 595 -3.95 -15.56 0.01
N ILE A 596 -4.61 -15.41 -1.13
CA ILE A 596 -4.93 -16.49 -2.05
C ILE A 596 -4.38 -16.13 -3.42
N ILE A 597 -3.63 -17.03 -4.04
CA ILE A 597 -3.20 -16.93 -5.43
C ILE A 597 -3.84 -18.07 -6.20
N LEU A 598 -4.55 -17.72 -7.26
CA LEU A 598 -5.06 -18.64 -8.27
C LEU A 598 -4.40 -18.32 -9.59
N GLY A 599 -3.86 -19.31 -10.26
CA GLY A 599 -3.27 -19.15 -11.58
C GLY A 599 -3.75 -20.28 -12.48
N PHE A 600 -4.14 -19.93 -13.70
CA PHE A 600 -4.57 -20.87 -14.72
C PHE A 600 -3.96 -20.49 -16.06
N GLY A 601 -3.28 -21.42 -16.69
CA GLY A 601 -2.70 -21.32 -18.01
C GLY A 601 -3.23 -22.41 -18.92
N TYR A 602 -3.73 -22.02 -20.07
CA TYR A 602 -4.19 -22.91 -21.11
C TYR A 602 -3.31 -22.77 -22.35
N PRO A 603 -2.31 -23.66 -22.52
CA PRO A 603 -1.52 -23.72 -23.75
C PRO A 603 -2.32 -24.45 -24.85
N TYR A 604 -2.24 -23.94 -26.08
CA TYR A 604 -2.91 -24.52 -27.26
C TYR A 604 -2.18 -24.17 -28.55
N GLY A 605 -2.67 -24.68 -29.68
CA GLY A 605 -2.12 -24.39 -30.99
C GLY A 605 -0.65 -24.77 -31.08
N ASN A 606 0.26 -23.80 -31.13
CA ASN A 606 1.71 -24.01 -31.24
C ASN A 606 2.39 -24.46 -29.93
N SER A 607 1.68 -24.54 -28.80
CA SER A 607 2.27 -24.80 -27.48
C SER A 607 1.58 -25.94 -26.74
N SER A 608 2.36 -26.87 -26.16
CA SER A 608 1.88 -27.96 -25.30
C SER A 608 1.85 -27.58 -23.82
N GLU A 609 2.59 -26.55 -23.43
CA GLU A 609 2.71 -25.99 -22.07
C GLU A 609 3.02 -24.50 -22.17
N LEU A 610 2.86 -23.77 -21.06
CA LEU A 610 3.27 -22.37 -21.01
C LEU A 610 4.78 -22.22 -21.22
N PRO A 611 5.25 -21.13 -21.87
CA PRO A 611 6.67 -20.83 -21.91
C PRO A 611 7.23 -20.68 -20.48
N PHE A 612 8.45 -21.16 -20.24
CA PHE A 612 9.07 -21.22 -18.92
C PHE A 612 8.99 -19.93 -18.11
N ILE A 613 9.17 -18.78 -18.77
CA ILE A 613 9.10 -17.47 -18.11
C ILE A 613 7.67 -17.06 -17.69
N LYS A 614 6.66 -17.77 -18.17
CA LYS A 614 5.24 -17.53 -17.87
C LYS A 614 4.63 -18.62 -16.97
N GLN A 615 5.32 -19.74 -16.77
CA GLN A 615 4.87 -20.78 -15.87
C GLN A 615 4.84 -20.30 -14.42
N PHE A 616 3.95 -20.89 -13.64
CA PHE A 616 3.86 -20.66 -12.21
C PHE A 616 4.84 -21.56 -11.44
N PHE A 617 5.29 -21.08 -10.31
CA PHE A 617 6.10 -21.86 -9.38
C PHE A 617 5.66 -21.60 -7.93
N THR A 618 6.00 -22.52 -7.04
CA THR A 618 5.75 -22.45 -5.60
C THR A 618 7.02 -22.73 -4.80
N GLY A 619 6.99 -22.30 -3.52
CA GLY A 619 8.13 -22.33 -2.62
C GLY A 619 8.92 -21.03 -2.58
N GLY A 620 9.67 -20.85 -1.52
CA GLY A 620 10.50 -19.68 -1.26
C GLY A 620 9.89 -18.67 -0.31
N SER A 621 10.69 -17.68 0.05
CA SER A 621 10.41 -16.73 1.13
C SER A 621 9.12 -15.89 0.98
N ASN A 622 8.57 -15.75 -0.23
CA ASN A 622 7.34 -15.00 -0.52
C ASN A 622 6.18 -15.90 -1.03
N SER A 623 6.33 -17.21 -0.91
CA SER A 623 5.37 -18.24 -1.30
C SER A 623 5.19 -19.21 -0.12
N ILE A 624 5.45 -20.50 -0.30
CA ILE A 624 5.41 -21.51 0.76
C ILE A 624 6.78 -21.55 1.44
N ARG A 625 6.94 -20.83 2.56
CA ARG A 625 8.22 -20.54 3.20
C ARG A 625 8.98 -21.77 3.74
N ALA A 626 8.26 -22.85 3.99
CA ALA A 626 8.85 -24.13 4.43
C ALA A 626 9.56 -24.92 3.34
N PHE A 627 9.49 -24.47 2.09
CA PHE A 627 10.09 -25.11 0.94
C PHE A 627 10.98 -24.16 0.17
N ARG A 628 12.06 -24.66 -0.40
CA ARG A 628 12.93 -23.87 -1.26
C ARG A 628 12.18 -23.38 -2.51
N ALA A 629 12.64 -22.28 -3.10
CA ALA A 629 12.03 -21.76 -4.31
C ALA A 629 12.02 -22.81 -5.41
N ARG A 630 10.88 -22.91 -6.11
CA ARG A 630 10.69 -23.83 -7.23
C ARG A 630 10.96 -25.29 -6.91
N SER A 631 10.72 -25.70 -5.66
CA SER A 631 10.94 -27.10 -5.23
C SER A 631 9.66 -27.88 -4.96
N VAL A 632 8.50 -27.28 -5.19
CA VAL A 632 7.18 -27.88 -4.96
C VAL A 632 6.43 -28.00 -6.29
N GLY A 633 5.85 -29.15 -6.54
CA GLY A 633 5.11 -29.45 -7.77
C GLY A 633 6.00 -29.76 -8.96
N PRO A 634 5.42 -29.92 -10.16
CA PRO A 634 3.98 -29.93 -10.40
C PRO A 634 3.31 -31.21 -9.87
N GLY A 635 2.15 -31.02 -9.21
CA GLY A 635 1.39 -32.10 -8.60
C GLY A 635 2.17 -32.92 -7.56
N THR A 636 2.20 -34.24 -7.72
CA THR A 636 2.99 -35.14 -6.87
C THR A 636 4.36 -35.46 -7.47
N TYR A 637 4.66 -34.95 -8.67
CA TYR A 637 5.95 -35.18 -9.32
C TYR A 637 7.10 -34.65 -8.48
N ARG A 638 8.12 -35.46 -8.32
CA ARG A 638 9.41 -35.07 -7.75
C ARG A 638 10.51 -35.70 -8.60
N GLN A 639 11.45 -34.88 -8.99
CA GLN A 639 12.62 -35.40 -9.70
C GLN A 639 13.46 -36.26 -8.74
N GLU A 640 13.48 -37.55 -8.98
CA GLU A 640 14.39 -38.48 -8.28
C GLU A 640 15.81 -38.19 -8.74
N ASN A 641 16.78 -38.24 -7.84
CA ASN A 641 18.21 -37.99 -8.11
C ASN A 641 18.60 -36.56 -8.53
N ALA A 642 17.77 -35.56 -8.23
CA ALA A 642 18.30 -34.19 -8.19
C ALA A 642 19.36 -34.16 -7.07
N ASN A 643 20.63 -34.33 -7.39
CA ASN A 643 21.72 -33.84 -6.57
C ASN A 643 21.49 -32.33 -6.48
N PHE A 644 20.77 -31.89 -5.43
CA PHE A 644 20.46 -30.46 -5.18
C PHE A 644 21.70 -29.61 -5.04
N ASP A 645 22.88 -30.23 -5.10
CA ASP A 645 24.17 -29.60 -4.99
C ASP A 645 24.63 -28.91 -6.28
N ASN A 646 24.17 -29.35 -7.48
CA ASN A 646 24.64 -28.81 -8.75
C ASN A 646 23.69 -27.80 -9.41
N PHE A 647 22.37 -28.03 -9.37
CA PHE A 647 21.39 -27.13 -9.95
C PHE A 647 20.17 -27.00 -9.02
N LEU A 648 19.68 -25.78 -8.82
CA LEU A 648 18.46 -25.53 -8.09
C LEU A 648 17.29 -26.23 -8.78
N PRO A 649 16.41 -26.92 -8.06
CA PRO A 649 15.21 -27.49 -8.63
C PRO A 649 14.40 -26.38 -9.29
N ASP A 650 13.93 -26.64 -10.51
CA ASP A 650 13.15 -25.69 -11.28
C ASP A 650 11.80 -26.31 -11.68
N GLN A 651 11.01 -26.59 -10.66
CA GLN A 651 9.69 -27.16 -10.79
C GLN A 651 8.66 -26.06 -10.97
N SER A 652 7.96 -26.12 -12.10
CA SER A 652 6.97 -25.12 -12.49
C SER A 652 5.77 -25.80 -13.16
N GLY A 653 4.64 -25.09 -13.27
CA GLY A 653 3.42 -25.61 -13.86
C GLY A 653 2.58 -24.53 -14.54
N ASP A 654 1.51 -24.97 -15.20
CA ASP A 654 0.56 -24.11 -15.90
C ASP A 654 -0.59 -23.64 -15.01
N ILE A 655 -0.86 -24.37 -13.93
CA ILE A 655 -1.91 -24.10 -12.95
C ILE A 655 -1.25 -23.89 -11.59
N LYS A 656 -1.77 -22.96 -10.78
CA LYS A 656 -1.27 -22.68 -9.42
C LYS A 656 -2.42 -22.44 -8.45
N LEU A 657 -2.30 -23.03 -7.27
CA LEU A 657 -3.08 -22.70 -6.11
C LEU A 657 -2.14 -22.46 -4.93
N GLU A 658 -2.27 -21.29 -4.28
CA GLU A 658 -1.48 -20.95 -3.09
C GLU A 658 -2.34 -20.21 -2.09
N PHE A 659 -2.22 -20.57 -0.84
CA PHE A 659 -2.84 -19.93 0.31
C PHE A 659 -1.77 -19.62 1.36
N ASN A 660 -1.78 -18.39 1.87
CA ASN A 660 -0.90 -17.95 2.93
C ASN A 660 -1.73 -17.24 4.00
N THR A 661 -1.47 -17.52 5.26
CA THR A 661 -2.03 -16.75 6.37
C THR A 661 -0.97 -16.47 7.42
N GLU A 662 -0.98 -15.26 7.95
CA GLU A 662 0.03 -14.80 8.90
C GLU A 662 -0.63 -13.94 9.98
N TYR A 663 -0.51 -14.35 11.24
CA TYR A 663 -0.84 -13.53 12.40
C TYR A 663 0.37 -12.69 12.79
N ARG A 664 0.24 -11.37 12.68
CA ARG A 664 1.28 -10.39 12.98
C ARG A 664 0.94 -9.67 14.26
N LEU A 665 1.87 -9.60 15.19
CA LEU A 665 1.72 -8.86 16.44
C LEU A 665 2.98 -8.06 16.75
N LYS A 666 2.79 -6.88 17.31
CA LYS A 666 3.91 -6.06 17.78
C LYS A 666 4.43 -6.61 19.08
N LEU A 667 5.71 -6.95 19.12
CA LEU A 667 6.39 -7.41 20.33
C LEU A 667 6.91 -6.23 21.14
N PHE A 668 7.76 -5.41 20.52
CA PHE A 668 8.30 -4.20 21.16
C PHE A 668 8.95 -3.28 20.11
N SER A 669 8.94 -1.97 20.37
CA SER A 669 9.57 -0.93 19.55
C SER A 669 9.43 -1.17 18.04
N ILE A 670 10.51 -1.60 17.38
CA ILE A 670 10.59 -1.88 15.95
C ILE A 670 10.38 -3.36 15.61
N VAL A 671 10.21 -4.24 16.61
CA VAL A 671 10.14 -5.69 16.40
C VAL A 671 8.69 -6.17 16.43
N ASN A 672 8.26 -6.80 15.34
CA ASN A 672 6.99 -7.49 15.23
C ASN A 672 7.25 -9.00 15.10
N GLY A 673 6.43 -9.80 15.78
CA GLY A 673 6.39 -11.25 15.64
C GLY A 673 5.37 -11.68 14.60
N ALA A 674 5.57 -12.85 14.00
CA ALA A 674 4.62 -13.47 13.09
C ALA A 674 4.57 -14.98 13.29
N LEU A 675 3.36 -15.54 13.24
CA LEU A 675 3.09 -16.96 13.10
C LEU A 675 2.37 -17.18 11.79
N PHE A 676 2.71 -18.23 11.05
CA PHE A 676 2.15 -18.39 9.72
C PHE A 676 1.94 -19.85 9.32
N VAL A 677 1.02 -20.03 8.38
CA VAL A 677 0.77 -21.27 7.67
C VAL A 677 0.68 -20.94 6.18
N ASP A 678 1.41 -21.67 5.37
CA ASP A 678 1.43 -21.55 3.91
C ASP A 678 1.04 -22.91 3.30
N ALA A 679 0.20 -22.89 2.28
CA ALA A 679 -0.18 -24.10 1.54
C ALA A 679 -0.24 -23.79 0.04
N GLY A 680 0.11 -24.78 -0.81
CA GLY A 680 -0.04 -24.60 -2.26
C GLY A 680 0.70 -25.64 -3.07
N ASN A 681 0.45 -25.58 -4.39
CA ASN A 681 1.13 -26.38 -5.38
C ASN A 681 0.99 -25.77 -6.79
N THR A 682 1.67 -26.33 -7.75
CA THR A 682 1.47 -26.11 -9.19
C THR A 682 1.15 -27.40 -9.90
N TRP A 683 0.56 -27.35 -11.08
CA TRP A 683 0.24 -28.50 -11.93
C TRP A 683 0.43 -28.16 -13.40
N LEU A 684 0.64 -29.16 -14.24
CA LEU A 684 0.58 -29.03 -15.68
C LEU A 684 -0.87 -29.17 -16.15
N TYR A 685 -1.25 -28.44 -17.19
CA TYR A 685 -2.55 -28.60 -17.83
C TYR A 685 -2.63 -29.92 -18.65
N ASN A 686 -1.65 -30.12 -19.50
CA ASN A 686 -1.54 -31.33 -20.31
C ASN A 686 -0.74 -32.43 -19.60
N ASN A 687 -1.04 -33.70 -19.94
CA ASN A 687 -0.23 -34.80 -19.46
C ASN A 687 1.19 -34.74 -20.06
N ASN A 688 2.18 -34.98 -19.20
CA ASN A 688 3.58 -35.08 -19.62
C ASN A 688 4.14 -36.41 -19.12
N PRO A 689 4.40 -37.39 -20.04
CA PRO A 689 4.93 -38.72 -19.65
C PRO A 689 6.26 -38.67 -18.88
N SER A 690 7.07 -37.63 -19.12
CA SER A 690 8.34 -37.42 -18.38
C SER A 690 8.16 -36.91 -16.95
N LYS A 691 6.93 -36.52 -16.57
CA LYS A 691 6.60 -36.00 -15.24
C LYS A 691 5.33 -36.68 -14.69
N PRO A 692 5.39 -37.96 -14.32
CA PRO A 692 4.23 -38.69 -13.81
C PRO A 692 3.67 -38.02 -12.54
N GLY A 693 2.33 -37.85 -12.45
CA GLY A 693 1.66 -37.20 -11.35
C GLY A 693 1.71 -35.66 -11.38
N ALA A 694 2.20 -35.05 -12.50
CA ALA A 694 2.28 -33.58 -12.64
C ALA A 694 0.99 -32.95 -13.15
N GLN A 695 0.10 -33.72 -13.80
CA GLN A 695 -1.14 -33.19 -14.38
C GLN A 695 -2.15 -32.84 -13.30
N PHE A 696 -2.90 -31.74 -13.52
CA PHE A 696 -3.99 -31.32 -12.63
C PHE A 696 -5.08 -32.42 -12.56
N SER A 697 -5.43 -32.81 -11.36
CA SER A 697 -6.37 -33.90 -11.10
C SER A 697 -7.50 -33.44 -10.15
N LYS A 698 -8.51 -34.30 -10.00
CA LYS A 698 -9.59 -34.07 -9.01
C LYS A 698 -9.07 -34.11 -7.57
N ASP A 699 -7.93 -34.73 -7.34
CA ASP A 699 -7.29 -34.85 -6.02
C ASP A 699 -6.37 -33.64 -5.66
N PHE A 700 -6.42 -32.56 -6.42
CA PHE A 700 -5.52 -31.42 -6.29
C PHE A 700 -5.40 -30.87 -4.84
N LEU A 701 -6.46 -30.93 -4.03
CA LEU A 701 -6.40 -30.55 -2.61
C LEU A 701 -5.54 -31.50 -1.77
N ASN A 702 -5.51 -32.79 -2.18
CA ASN A 702 -4.68 -33.80 -1.56
C ASN A 702 -3.21 -33.72 -2.01
N GLU A 703 -2.90 -32.89 -2.98
CA GLU A 703 -1.56 -32.67 -3.52
C GLU A 703 -0.93 -31.35 -3.06
N LEU A 704 -1.59 -30.60 -2.16
CA LEU A 704 -1.03 -29.38 -1.63
C LEU A 704 0.15 -29.66 -0.70
N ALA A 705 1.25 -28.97 -0.86
CA ALA A 705 2.30 -28.84 0.13
C ALA A 705 1.85 -27.86 1.22
N VAL A 706 2.12 -28.20 2.49
CA VAL A 706 1.78 -27.34 3.62
C VAL A 706 3.01 -27.14 4.51
N GLY A 707 3.24 -25.91 4.90
CA GLY A 707 4.30 -25.54 5.82
C GLY A 707 3.84 -24.52 6.86
N THR A 708 4.53 -24.50 7.99
CA THR A 708 4.27 -23.57 9.07
C THR A 708 5.59 -23.02 9.61
N GLY A 709 5.49 -21.97 10.43
CA GLY A 709 6.65 -21.39 11.05
C GLY A 709 6.37 -20.12 11.81
N PHE A 710 7.45 -19.53 12.30
CA PHE A 710 7.42 -18.26 12.97
C PHE A 710 8.52 -17.35 12.46
N GLY A 711 8.36 -16.04 12.67
CA GLY A 711 9.35 -15.09 12.21
C GLY A 711 9.32 -13.76 12.95
N LEU A 712 10.39 -13.00 12.77
CA LEU A 712 10.56 -11.65 13.29
C LEU A 712 10.60 -10.64 12.13
N ARG A 713 10.05 -9.48 12.39
CA ARG A 713 10.01 -8.34 11.47
C ARG A 713 10.60 -7.12 12.17
N PHE A 714 11.71 -6.63 11.67
CA PHE A 714 12.39 -5.43 12.17
C PHE A 714 11.98 -4.25 11.31
N ASP A 715 11.05 -3.45 11.80
CA ASP A 715 10.52 -2.28 11.09
C ASP A 715 11.38 -1.06 11.41
N LEU A 716 12.28 -0.70 10.49
CA LEU A 716 13.22 0.41 10.61
C LEU A 716 12.68 1.71 9.99
N SER A 717 11.37 1.82 9.73
CA SER A 717 10.67 2.93 9.06
C SER A 717 10.90 3.01 7.54
N PHE A 718 12.13 2.91 7.08
CA PHE A 718 12.51 2.91 5.66
C PHE A 718 12.72 1.51 5.09
N LEU A 719 12.83 0.51 5.97
CA LEU A 719 13.12 -0.89 5.62
C LEU A 719 12.48 -1.81 6.65
N VAL A 720 11.85 -2.88 6.19
CA VAL A 720 11.45 -4.00 7.04
C VAL A 720 12.37 -5.18 6.75
N LEU A 721 13.23 -5.54 7.71
CA LEU A 721 14.01 -6.77 7.64
C LEU A 721 13.19 -7.91 8.24
N ARG A 722 13.08 -9.00 7.52
CA ARG A 722 12.29 -10.16 7.90
C ARG A 722 13.18 -11.40 8.03
N THR A 723 13.00 -12.11 9.14
CA THR A 723 13.58 -13.45 9.34
C THR A 723 12.45 -14.41 9.63
N ASP A 724 12.38 -15.53 8.89
CA ASP A 724 11.41 -16.59 9.09
C ASP A 724 12.13 -17.93 9.32
N LEU A 725 11.64 -18.71 10.24
CA LEU A 725 12.02 -20.10 10.44
C LEU A 725 10.81 -20.96 10.17
N ALA A 726 10.90 -21.81 9.14
CA ALA A 726 9.79 -22.56 8.61
C ALA A 726 10.14 -24.05 8.44
N PHE A 727 9.12 -24.92 8.51
CA PHE A 727 9.27 -26.34 8.31
C PHE A 727 8.01 -26.93 7.66
N PRO A 728 8.16 -28.00 6.84
CA PRO A 728 7.04 -28.65 6.19
C PRO A 728 6.24 -29.51 7.17
N ILE A 729 4.94 -29.48 7.05
CA ILE A 729 4.01 -30.37 7.78
C ILE A 729 3.27 -31.31 6.82
N ARG A 730 3.31 -31.04 5.51
CA ARG A 730 2.77 -31.92 4.46
C ARG A 730 3.63 -31.85 3.20
N LYS A 731 4.00 -33.02 2.67
CA LYS A 731 4.82 -33.21 1.46
C LYS A 731 4.02 -33.99 0.39
N PRO A 732 3.63 -33.37 -0.74
CA PRO A 732 2.70 -33.97 -1.71
C PRO A 732 3.25 -35.18 -2.46
N TRP A 733 4.58 -35.27 -2.58
CA TRP A 733 5.26 -36.35 -3.31
C TRP A 733 5.39 -37.69 -2.54
N LEU A 734 4.99 -37.71 -1.27
CA LEU A 734 4.94 -38.94 -0.49
C LEU A 734 3.69 -39.73 -0.84
N THR A 735 3.73 -41.05 -0.56
CA THR A 735 2.60 -41.96 -0.79
C THR A 735 1.34 -41.49 -0.05
N VAL A 736 0.19 -41.80 -0.63
CA VAL A 736 -1.10 -41.50 0.00
C VAL A 736 -1.14 -42.16 1.38
N GLY A 737 -1.55 -41.39 2.41
CA GLY A 737 -1.49 -41.79 3.82
C GLY A 737 -0.27 -41.27 4.57
N ASN A 738 0.88 -41.11 3.92
CA ASN A 738 2.13 -40.65 4.55
C ASN A 738 2.50 -39.18 4.21
N ARG A 739 1.61 -38.46 3.53
CA ARG A 739 1.87 -37.07 3.11
C ARG A 739 1.97 -36.08 4.27
N TRP A 740 1.25 -36.35 5.35
CA TRP A 740 1.39 -35.57 6.59
C TRP A 740 2.61 -36.02 7.37
N VAL A 741 3.52 -35.10 7.68
CA VAL A 741 4.81 -35.38 8.34
C VAL A 741 4.95 -34.61 9.65
N ILE A 742 3.83 -34.21 10.25
CA ILE A 742 3.81 -33.46 11.51
C ILE A 742 4.30 -34.31 12.69
N ASP A 743 4.02 -35.59 12.66
CA ASP A 743 4.47 -36.61 13.62
C ASP A 743 5.98 -36.89 13.56
N GLN A 744 6.61 -36.55 12.43
CA GLN A 744 8.05 -36.73 12.19
C GLN A 744 8.87 -35.48 12.59
N VAL A 745 8.24 -34.46 13.14
CA VAL A 745 8.93 -33.22 13.54
C VAL A 745 9.84 -33.46 14.74
N ASP A 746 11.14 -33.41 14.50
CA ASP A 746 12.18 -33.58 15.50
C ASP A 746 13.23 -32.47 15.45
N PHE A 747 13.00 -31.40 16.21
CA PHE A 747 13.95 -30.31 16.31
C PHE A 747 15.27 -30.67 17.01
N SER A 748 15.35 -31.81 17.70
CA SER A 748 16.56 -32.27 18.38
C SER A 748 17.52 -32.96 17.41
N ALA A 749 17.00 -33.69 16.39
CA ALA A 749 17.78 -34.40 15.39
C ALA A 749 18.46 -33.46 14.39
N ALA A 750 19.79 -33.53 14.29
CA ALA A 750 20.57 -32.71 13.38
C ALA A 750 20.24 -32.94 11.92
N GLN A 751 19.98 -34.20 11.56
CA GLN A 751 19.60 -34.62 10.20
C GLN A 751 18.26 -33.99 9.82
N TRP A 752 17.24 -34.13 10.69
CA TRP A 752 15.92 -33.56 10.43
C TRP A 752 15.99 -32.04 10.20
N ARG A 753 16.75 -31.31 11.04
CA ARG A 753 16.93 -29.87 10.89
C ARG A 753 17.58 -29.50 9.56
N ARG A 754 18.55 -30.25 9.10
CA ARG A 754 19.24 -30.01 7.81
C ARG A 754 18.31 -30.19 6.63
N GLU A 755 17.43 -31.18 6.68
CA GLU A 755 16.51 -31.53 5.59
C GLU A 755 15.22 -30.68 5.57
N ASN A 756 14.70 -30.32 6.74
CA ASN A 756 13.35 -29.79 6.86
C ASN A 756 13.26 -28.34 7.39
N LEU A 757 14.29 -27.85 8.08
CA LEU A 757 14.25 -26.51 8.64
C LEU A 757 14.77 -25.48 7.64
N VAL A 758 13.88 -24.58 7.21
CA VAL A 758 14.21 -23.53 6.23
C VAL A 758 14.29 -22.20 6.93
N PHE A 759 15.46 -21.58 6.89
CA PHE A 759 15.66 -20.21 7.33
C PHE A 759 15.56 -19.25 6.13
N ASN A 760 14.65 -18.30 6.20
CA ASN A 760 14.47 -17.27 5.20
C ASN A 760 14.86 -15.91 5.77
N LEU A 761 15.74 -15.20 5.07
CA LEU A 761 16.05 -13.80 5.29
C LEU A 761 15.52 -13.00 4.10
N ALA A 762 14.70 -11.98 4.34
CA ALA A 762 14.10 -11.20 3.27
C ALA A 762 13.86 -9.75 3.68
N ILE A 763 13.62 -8.92 2.69
CA ILE A 763 13.27 -7.50 2.85
C ILE A 763 11.79 -7.32 2.52
N GLY A 764 11.05 -6.62 3.38
CA GLY A 764 9.61 -6.40 3.25
C GLY A 764 8.75 -7.51 3.84
N TYR A 765 7.44 -7.30 3.80
CA TYR A 765 6.46 -8.33 4.16
C TYR A 765 6.29 -9.33 3.00
N PRO A 766 5.89 -10.59 3.26
CA PRO A 766 5.74 -11.59 2.19
C PRO A 766 4.57 -11.24 1.25
N PHE A 767 3.58 -10.53 1.78
CA PHE A 767 2.41 -10.02 1.03
C PHE A 767 1.72 -8.88 1.77
#